data_e6e400d2e9bcc43f287ed941d3d44c24
#
_entry.id   e6e400d2e9bcc43f287ed941d3d44c24
#
_cell.length_a   1.000
_cell.length_b   1.000
_cell.length_c   1.000
_cell.angle_alpha   90.00
_cell.angle_beta   90.00
_cell.angle_gamma   90.00
#
_symmetry.space_group_name_H-M   'P 1'
#
loop_
_entity.id
_entity.type
_entity.pdbx_description
1 polymer ?
#
loop_
_entity_poly.entity_id
_entity_poly.type
_entity_poly.pdbx_seq_one_letter_code
_entity_poly.pdbx_strand_id
1 'polypeptide(L)'
;MKKYFYLILPVCLFLEVENIYTQSKSLPINVNISLAPEEENLNVFQQWIRWNNPGSLLINHLIKQAFVYYDIRDGEIARLKSESDWRKRQENVKDKLMELIGPFPKKTALNPRITGVIKKEGFRVEKIIYESMPGFYVTGCLYVPDRIKGKVPAILNVIGHNQEAFRNQLYQVINYNLVKKGIIVFAIDPPGQGEHVQYYDPDIKFSSIGYSVIEHCYFGNQCFLSGSSCAKYFIWDGMRAIDYLLTRKEVDAERIGVTGFSGGGTVTSYIAAFDDRVKVSVPCSWATVSRRQLETKGGQDAETTFYRGVAKGITFEDLLEVRAPKPTLMTFVSRDEYLCLQGAREAYTEAKMAYDMFGQADNLEMVEDDSKHWMTPKIRLAIFSFFMKHFNISGDPAEEEAEMLSEEELKVTPTGQISTFLGGEMIFDVNRKETAKLIENLEKSRKDIEQHLNTVQIKAKEISGFVSPDGSAGKPFINGRYQREGYSVGKYAIRGEGDYAIPILLFVPNDNKEKHSALVYLHPMGKVTEAKPGGEIEKLVKEGYVVAATDVLGIGETKNTAARGITDGYSAVIIGRSVVGIQAGDIVRVVDYLKSLSDVDSLKIGAIGINEMCLPLIHAAAFDPSINNVVLIGSPISYRSIVMNRFYKNGLSIHEGGGFWHPYEVDFSWGVAGVLTAYDLPDLIGCVAPRSVVLAGLKDQMLEPASAELIDQELKFPHSAYSFKKAAENMKVVSSFESLGSLVDWSFK
;
A
#
# COMPACT_ATOMS: atom_id res chain seq x y z
N MET A 1 -6.83 -60.33 17.42
CA MET A 1 -6.34 -60.38 18.80
C MET A 1 -6.09 -59.00 19.32
N LYS A 2 -6.77 -58.72 20.42
CA LYS A 2 -6.69 -57.61 21.40
C LYS A 2 -6.37 -56.19 20.95
N LYS A 3 -7.43 -55.39 20.95
CA LYS A 3 -7.49 -53.92 21.04
C LYS A 3 -6.97 -53.45 22.41
N TYR A 4 -6.22 -52.36 22.47
CA TYR A 4 -6.10 -51.54 23.68
C TYR A 4 -6.56 -50.10 23.34
N PHE A 5 -7.72 -49.77 23.90
CA PHE A 5 -8.21 -48.40 24.07
C PHE A 5 -7.59 -47.85 25.35
N TYR A 6 -6.93 -46.72 25.28
CA TYR A 6 -6.64 -45.88 26.45
C TYR A 6 -7.64 -44.73 26.52
N LEU A 7 -8.54 -44.87 27.50
CA LEU A 7 -9.43 -43.81 27.94
C LEU A 7 -8.66 -42.96 28.94
N ILE A 8 -8.45 -41.67 28.64
CA ILE A 8 -7.99 -40.68 29.63
C ILE A 8 -9.24 -39.97 30.14
N LEU A 9 -9.62 -40.28 31.36
CA LEU A 9 -10.62 -39.53 32.14
C LEU A 9 -9.93 -38.30 32.77
N PRO A 10 -10.56 -37.11 32.72
CA PRO A 10 -10.12 -35.99 33.56
C PRO A 10 -10.67 -36.21 34.97
N VAL A 11 -9.79 -36.30 35.96
CA VAL A 11 -10.12 -36.33 37.36
C VAL A 11 -10.51 -34.91 37.78
N CYS A 12 -11.79 -34.64 37.93
CA CYS A 12 -12.31 -33.50 38.66
C CYS A 12 -12.24 -33.80 40.15
N LEU A 13 -11.31 -33.21 40.86
CA LEU A 13 -11.31 -33.18 42.32
C LEU A 13 -12.38 -32.21 42.80
N PHE A 14 -13.51 -32.73 43.26
CA PHE A 14 -14.44 -32.00 44.12
C PHE A 14 -13.88 -32.09 45.56
N LEU A 15 -13.44 -30.96 46.11
CA LEU A 15 -13.22 -30.82 47.56
C LEU A 15 -14.53 -30.45 48.19
N GLU A 16 -15.13 -31.39 48.89
CA GLU A 16 -16.23 -31.13 49.86
C GLU A 16 -15.66 -30.29 51.01
N VAL A 17 -16.22 -29.10 51.20
CA VAL A 17 -15.95 -28.29 52.39
C VAL A 17 -16.93 -28.67 53.48
N GLU A 18 -16.51 -29.57 54.38
CA GLU A 18 -17.20 -29.75 55.63
C GLU A 18 -16.90 -28.60 56.58
N ASN A 19 -17.95 -27.99 57.09
CA ASN A 19 -17.92 -26.98 58.13
C ASN A 19 -17.35 -27.56 59.44
N ILE A 20 -16.15 -27.17 59.84
CA ILE A 20 -15.66 -27.38 61.18
C ILE A 20 -15.54 -26.01 61.87
N TYR A 21 -16.60 -25.68 62.62
CA TYR A 21 -16.52 -24.67 63.67
C TYR A 21 -15.87 -25.32 64.90
N THR A 22 -14.59 -25.00 65.21
CA THR A 22 -14.10 -25.06 66.59
C THR A 22 -12.84 -24.19 66.78
N GLN A 23 -13.01 -23.24 67.65
CA GLN A 23 -12.02 -22.56 68.54
C GLN A 23 -10.70 -22.04 67.91
N SER A 24 -10.70 -20.76 67.78
CA SER A 24 -9.51 -19.90 67.56
C SER A 24 -8.47 -20.08 68.68
N LYS A 25 -7.28 -20.58 68.31
CA LYS A 25 -6.02 -20.10 68.89
C LYS A 25 -5.25 -19.45 67.76
N SER A 26 -5.17 -18.15 67.78
CA SER A 26 -4.39 -17.34 66.88
C SER A 26 -2.88 -17.71 66.98
N LEU A 27 -2.41 -18.46 66.02
CA LEU A 27 -1.00 -18.50 65.73
C LEU A 27 -0.70 -17.31 64.82
N PRO A 28 0.31 -16.49 65.07
CA PRO A 28 0.72 -15.44 64.16
C PRO A 28 1.36 -16.15 62.96
N ILE A 29 0.58 -16.30 61.86
CA ILE A 29 1.16 -16.64 60.56
C ILE A 29 1.88 -15.39 60.08
N ASN A 30 3.15 -15.26 60.41
CA ASN A 30 4.06 -14.37 59.71
C ASN A 30 4.33 -15.02 58.33
N VAL A 31 3.39 -14.86 57.42
CA VAL A 31 3.66 -15.13 55.99
C VAL A 31 4.41 -13.90 55.49
N ASN A 32 5.71 -13.88 55.66
CA ASN A 32 6.60 -13.09 54.82
C ASN A 32 6.56 -13.72 53.43
N ILE A 33 5.49 -13.45 52.69
CA ILE A 33 5.51 -13.62 51.23
C ILE A 33 6.40 -12.44 50.78
N SER A 34 7.68 -12.68 50.69
CA SER A 34 8.56 -11.94 49.82
C SER A 34 8.11 -12.26 48.40
N LEU A 35 7.08 -11.57 47.93
CA LEU A 35 6.80 -11.47 46.51
C LEU A 35 8.06 -10.79 45.92
N ALA A 36 8.87 -11.56 45.19
CA ALA A 36 9.83 -10.92 44.29
C ALA A 36 9.04 -9.87 43.52
N PRO A 37 9.58 -8.67 43.32
CA PRO A 37 8.86 -7.65 42.57
C PRO A 37 8.46 -8.24 41.21
N GLU A 38 7.16 -8.45 41.03
CA GLU A 38 6.61 -8.96 39.81
C GLU A 38 6.95 -7.96 38.71
N GLU A 39 7.55 -8.42 37.61
CA GLU A 39 7.92 -7.53 36.53
C GLU A 39 6.64 -6.91 35.97
N GLU A 40 6.56 -5.57 35.94
CA GLU A 40 5.36 -4.85 35.53
C GLU A 40 4.98 -5.20 34.10
N ASN A 41 3.77 -5.70 33.89
CA ASN A 41 3.22 -5.92 32.56
C ASN A 41 2.43 -4.69 32.10
N LEU A 42 3.02 -3.93 31.18
CA LEU A 42 2.46 -2.72 30.63
C LEU A 42 1.55 -2.92 29.43
N ASN A 43 1.33 -4.18 28.97
CA ASN A 43 0.38 -4.49 27.90
C ASN A 43 -1.06 -4.28 28.40
N VAL A 44 -1.85 -3.56 27.61
CA VAL A 44 -3.24 -3.22 27.94
C VAL A 44 -4.20 -4.33 27.53
N PHE A 45 -3.98 -4.96 26.38
CA PHE A 45 -4.89 -5.99 25.83
C PHE A 45 -4.65 -7.40 26.36
N GLN A 46 -3.68 -7.61 27.20
CA GLN A 46 -3.44 -8.93 27.79
C GLN A 46 -4.70 -9.44 28.48
N GLN A 47 -5.07 -10.70 28.15
CA GLN A 47 -6.25 -11.41 28.67
C GLN A 47 -7.62 -10.83 28.24
N TRP A 48 -7.67 -9.93 27.25
CA TRP A 48 -8.95 -9.48 26.67
C TRP A 48 -9.42 -10.41 25.55
N ILE A 49 -10.55 -11.09 25.76
CA ILE A 49 -11.11 -12.01 24.75
C ILE A 49 -11.45 -11.28 23.45
N ARG A 50 -12.06 -10.09 23.54
CA ARG A 50 -12.48 -9.29 22.37
C ARG A 50 -11.31 -8.83 21.52
N TRP A 51 -10.13 -8.60 22.11
CA TRP A 51 -8.93 -8.10 21.45
C TRP A 51 -7.74 -9.04 21.62
N ASN A 52 -8.01 -10.35 21.56
CA ASN A 52 -7.00 -11.41 21.72
C ASN A 52 -5.96 -11.46 20.59
N ASN A 53 -6.25 -10.83 19.45
CA ASN A 53 -5.33 -10.65 18.33
C ASN A 53 -5.25 -9.16 17.95
N PRO A 54 -4.62 -8.30 18.78
CA PRO A 54 -4.62 -6.86 18.55
C PRO A 54 -3.87 -6.46 17.27
N GLY A 55 -2.89 -7.25 16.81
CA GLY A 55 -2.16 -7.00 15.57
C GLY A 55 -3.01 -7.09 14.30
N SER A 56 -4.21 -7.67 14.35
CA SER A 56 -5.12 -7.71 13.20
C SER A 56 -6.15 -6.57 13.19
N LEU A 57 -6.15 -5.69 14.19
CA LEU A 57 -7.20 -4.67 14.33
C LEU A 57 -7.23 -3.69 13.16
N LEU A 58 -6.07 -3.25 12.67
CA LEU A 58 -5.99 -2.32 11.54
C LEU A 58 -6.54 -2.94 10.27
N ILE A 59 -6.06 -4.10 9.87
CA ILE A 59 -6.53 -4.74 8.63
C ILE A 59 -8.01 -5.11 8.71
N ASN A 60 -8.50 -5.59 9.87
CA ASN A 60 -9.91 -5.87 10.05
C ASN A 60 -10.80 -4.62 9.97
N HIS A 61 -10.30 -3.48 10.46
CA HIS A 61 -10.99 -2.20 10.34
C HIS A 61 -11.10 -1.75 8.86
N LEU A 62 -10.01 -1.87 8.10
CA LEU A 62 -9.96 -1.55 6.67
C LEU A 62 -10.87 -2.48 5.84
N ILE A 63 -10.83 -3.79 6.12
CA ILE A 63 -11.71 -4.79 5.47
C ILE A 63 -13.19 -4.44 5.69
N LYS A 64 -13.58 -4.10 6.93
CA LYS A 64 -14.96 -3.70 7.22
C LYS A 64 -15.40 -2.48 6.43
N GLN A 65 -14.55 -1.47 6.31
CA GLN A 65 -14.84 -0.29 5.51
C GLN A 65 -14.94 -0.61 4.01
N ALA A 66 -14.02 -1.43 3.50
CA ALA A 66 -14.06 -1.88 2.10
C ALA A 66 -15.36 -2.65 1.78
N PHE A 67 -15.84 -3.47 2.71
CA PHE A 67 -17.06 -4.26 2.51
C PHE A 67 -18.30 -3.41 2.27
N VAL A 68 -18.39 -2.23 2.87
CA VAL A 68 -19.49 -1.29 2.58
C VAL A 68 -19.51 -0.91 1.09
N TYR A 69 -18.36 -0.66 0.50
CA TYR A 69 -18.26 -0.33 -0.92
C TYR A 69 -18.53 -1.53 -1.82
N TYR A 70 -18.06 -2.72 -1.44
CA TYR A 70 -18.37 -3.96 -2.17
C TYR A 70 -19.88 -4.25 -2.14
N ASP A 71 -20.56 -4.10 -1.00
CA ASP A 71 -22.00 -4.31 -0.89
C ASP A 71 -22.80 -3.32 -1.77
N ILE A 72 -22.35 -2.07 -1.86
CA ILE A 72 -22.93 -1.07 -2.77
C ILE A 72 -22.78 -1.51 -4.22
N ARG A 73 -21.56 -1.91 -4.63
CA ARG A 73 -21.28 -2.39 -5.98
C ARG A 73 -22.09 -3.65 -6.33
N ASP A 74 -22.13 -4.63 -5.44
CA ASP A 74 -22.92 -5.87 -5.63
C ASP A 74 -24.39 -5.53 -5.85
N GLY A 75 -24.92 -4.55 -5.10
CA GLY A 75 -26.27 -4.02 -5.29
C GLY A 75 -26.48 -3.33 -6.65
N GLU A 76 -25.45 -2.67 -7.22
CA GLU A 76 -25.48 -2.11 -8.57
C GLU A 76 -25.51 -3.21 -9.63
N ILE A 77 -24.62 -4.21 -9.53
CA ILE A 77 -24.58 -5.38 -10.44
C ILE A 77 -25.92 -6.11 -10.43
N ALA A 78 -26.51 -6.36 -9.27
CA ALA A 78 -27.80 -7.06 -9.15
C ALA A 78 -28.97 -6.37 -9.86
N ARG A 79 -28.86 -5.07 -10.15
CA ARG A 79 -29.89 -4.28 -10.87
C ARG A 79 -29.75 -4.32 -12.39
N LEU A 80 -28.65 -4.79 -12.93
CA LEU A 80 -28.43 -4.87 -14.38
C LEU A 80 -29.28 -5.99 -14.97
N LYS A 81 -30.26 -5.65 -15.81
CA LYS A 81 -31.24 -6.60 -16.35
C LYS A 81 -31.31 -6.63 -17.88
N SER A 82 -30.55 -5.77 -18.54
CA SER A 82 -30.56 -5.65 -20.00
C SER A 82 -29.17 -5.40 -20.58
N GLU A 83 -28.99 -5.68 -21.86
CA GLU A 83 -27.78 -5.31 -22.59
C GLU A 83 -27.48 -3.80 -22.48
N SER A 84 -28.51 -2.96 -22.53
CA SER A 84 -28.36 -1.51 -22.38
C SER A 84 -27.81 -1.12 -21.01
N ASP A 85 -28.20 -1.81 -19.93
CA ASP A 85 -27.67 -1.55 -18.59
C ASP A 85 -26.19 -1.88 -18.52
N TRP A 86 -25.81 -3.05 -19.07
CA TRP A 86 -24.40 -3.47 -19.11
C TRP A 86 -23.54 -2.53 -19.96
N ARG A 87 -24.03 -2.04 -21.11
CA ARG A 87 -23.30 -1.06 -21.93
C ARG A 87 -23.05 0.24 -21.16
N LYS A 88 -24.07 0.77 -20.45
CA LYS A 88 -23.90 1.96 -19.62
C LYS A 88 -22.91 1.73 -18.49
N ARG A 89 -22.93 0.52 -17.88
CA ARG A 89 -21.93 0.17 -16.86
C ARG A 89 -20.52 0.13 -17.46
N GLN A 90 -20.33 -0.49 -18.61
CA GLN A 90 -19.02 -0.54 -19.27
C GLN A 90 -18.46 0.86 -19.55
N GLU A 91 -19.29 1.79 -20.03
CA GLU A 91 -18.91 3.20 -20.22
C GLU A 91 -18.50 3.84 -18.89
N ASN A 92 -19.32 3.70 -17.84
CA ASN A 92 -19.04 4.24 -16.52
C ASN A 92 -17.76 3.66 -15.91
N VAL A 93 -17.52 2.36 -16.06
CA VAL A 93 -16.28 1.70 -15.60
C VAL A 93 -15.06 2.25 -16.34
N LYS A 94 -15.13 2.41 -17.67
CA LYS A 94 -14.03 3.01 -18.46
C LYS A 94 -13.73 4.43 -18.01
N ASP A 95 -14.74 5.26 -17.79
CA ASP A 95 -14.57 6.64 -17.31
C ASP A 95 -13.90 6.66 -15.93
N LYS A 96 -14.37 5.84 -14.99
CA LYS A 96 -13.79 5.73 -13.67
C LYS A 96 -12.34 5.19 -13.70
N LEU A 97 -12.06 4.20 -14.52
CA LEU A 97 -10.70 3.69 -14.70
C LEU A 97 -9.76 4.78 -15.23
N MET A 98 -10.21 5.58 -16.21
CA MET A 98 -9.44 6.73 -16.71
C MET A 98 -9.21 7.80 -15.64
N GLU A 99 -10.19 8.04 -14.76
CA GLU A 99 -10.03 8.95 -13.63
C GLU A 99 -8.99 8.44 -12.60
N LEU A 100 -9.01 7.14 -12.32
CA LEU A 100 -8.13 6.51 -11.32
C LEU A 100 -6.67 6.40 -11.77
N ILE A 101 -6.44 6.15 -13.05
CA ILE A 101 -5.09 5.97 -13.62
C ILE A 101 -4.52 7.34 -14.06
N GLY A 102 -5.39 8.29 -14.37
CA GLY A 102 -5.05 9.58 -14.95
C GLY A 102 -4.93 9.49 -16.47
N PRO A 103 -4.78 10.64 -17.13
CA PRO A 103 -4.68 10.66 -18.57
C PRO A 103 -3.41 9.95 -19.03
N PHE A 104 -3.53 9.14 -20.08
CA PHE A 104 -2.38 8.58 -20.75
C PHE A 104 -1.54 9.67 -21.41
N PRO A 105 -0.21 9.45 -21.53
CA PRO A 105 0.67 10.37 -22.26
C PRO A 105 0.20 10.55 -23.71
N LYS A 106 0.61 11.68 -24.33
CA LYS A 106 0.35 11.87 -25.76
C LYS A 106 1.16 10.88 -26.58
N LYS A 107 0.55 10.32 -27.63
CA LYS A 107 1.26 9.48 -28.59
C LYS A 107 2.35 10.27 -29.31
N THR A 108 3.55 9.74 -29.28
CA THR A 108 4.72 10.25 -29.98
C THR A 108 5.27 9.21 -30.94
N ALA A 109 6.28 9.53 -31.74
CA ALA A 109 6.94 8.55 -32.61
C ALA A 109 7.54 7.41 -31.75
N LEU A 110 7.37 6.16 -32.20
CA LEU A 110 7.91 4.98 -31.51
C LEU A 110 9.43 4.82 -31.68
N ASN A 111 10.00 5.41 -32.72
CA ASN A 111 11.42 5.30 -33.07
C ASN A 111 11.98 3.87 -32.94
N PRO A 112 11.33 2.85 -33.51
CA PRO A 112 11.71 1.48 -33.26
C PRO A 112 13.07 1.14 -33.85
N ARG A 113 13.87 0.35 -33.12
CA ARG A 113 15.20 -0.11 -33.52
C ARG A 113 15.25 -1.63 -33.41
N ILE A 114 15.69 -2.32 -34.46
CA ILE A 114 16.04 -3.73 -34.42
C ILE A 114 17.52 -3.83 -34.09
N THR A 115 17.87 -4.30 -32.90
CA THR A 115 19.26 -4.40 -32.43
C THR A 115 19.93 -5.72 -32.78
N GLY A 116 19.15 -6.74 -33.14
CA GLY A 116 19.65 -8.02 -33.56
C GLY A 116 18.52 -8.96 -34.02
N VAL A 117 18.91 -10.00 -34.72
CA VAL A 117 17.98 -11.05 -35.23
C VAL A 117 18.59 -12.42 -34.99
N ILE A 118 17.84 -13.29 -34.33
CA ILE A 118 18.18 -14.70 -34.13
C ILE A 118 17.31 -15.52 -35.06
N LYS A 119 17.94 -16.39 -35.91
CA LYS A 119 17.22 -17.30 -36.77
C LYS A 119 17.12 -18.68 -36.13
N LYS A 120 15.92 -19.24 -36.09
CA LYS A 120 15.62 -20.58 -35.59
C LYS A 120 14.84 -21.34 -36.66
N GLU A 121 14.68 -22.65 -36.50
CA GLU A 121 13.88 -23.43 -37.42
C GLU A 121 12.39 -23.06 -37.39
N GLY A 122 11.92 -22.49 -38.47
CA GLY A 122 10.52 -22.08 -38.66
C GLY A 122 10.14 -20.70 -38.15
N PHE A 123 11.07 -19.97 -37.53
CA PHE A 123 10.83 -18.59 -37.06
C PHE A 123 12.14 -17.81 -36.88
N ARG A 124 12.00 -16.50 -36.67
CA ARG A 124 13.09 -15.64 -36.23
C ARG A 124 12.66 -14.82 -34.99
N VAL A 125 13.63 -14.38 -34.20
CA VAL A 125 13.42 -13.48 -33.05
C VAL A 125 14.13 -12.16 -33.36
N GLU A 126 13.37 -11.08 -33.45
CA GLU A 126 13.87 -9.73 -33.65
C GLU A 126 13.95 -9.01 -32.28
N LYS A 127 15.13 -8.52 -31.91
CA LYS A 127 15.35 -7.75 -30.68
C LYS A 127 14.98 -6.29 -30.92
N ILE A 128 14.03 -5.77 -30.14
CA ILE A 128 13.39 -4.48 -30.41
C ILE A 128 13.60 -3.52 -29.25
N ILE A 129 13.93 -2.27 -29.56
CA ILE A 129 13.80 -1.13 -28.66
C ILE A 129 12.79 -0.18 -29.28
N TYR A 130 11.84 0.34 -28.48
CA TYR A 130 10.94 1.41 -28.93
C TYR A 130 10.78 2.48 -27.83
N GLU A 131 10.40 3.69 -28.21
CA GLU A 131 10.04 4.77 -27.28
C GLU A 131 8.53 4.73 -27.03
N SER A 132 8.11 4.44 -25.79
CA SER A 132 6.71 4.55 -25.40
C SER A 132 6.31 6.01 -25.12
N MET A 133 7.24 6.78 -24.57
CA MET A 133 7.19 8.24 -24.37
C MET A 133 8.55 8.82 -24.76
N PRO A 134 8.68 10.15 -24.98
CA PRO A 134 9.97 10.74 -25.31
C PRO A 134 11.05 10.44 -24.28
N GLY A 135 12.11 9.74 -24.73
CA GLY A 135 13.21 9.31 -23.86
C GLY A 135 12.90 8.12 -22.94
N PHE A 136 11.68 7.59 -22.93
CA PHE A 136 11.31 6.41 -22.14
C PHE A 136 11.26 5.20 -23.06
N TYR A 137 12.26 4.32 -22.91
CA TYR A 137 12.49 3.19 -23.81
C TYR A 137 11.97 1.89 -23.21
N VAL A 138 11.48 1.01 -24.08
CA VAL A 138 11.06 -0.35 -23.76
C VAL A 138 11.79 -1.34 -24.64
N THR A 139 12.30 -2.42 -24.06
CA THR A 139 12.94 -3.53 -24.75
C THR A 139 11.99 -4.70 -24.90
N GLY A 140 12.18 -5.49 -25.94
CA GLY A 140 11.39 -6.70 -26.16
C GLY A 140 11.94 -7.57 -27.28
N CYS A 141 11.38 -8.76 -27.41
CA CYS A 141 11.68 -9.70 -28.47
C CYS A 141 10.41 -10.05 -29.28
N LEU A 142 10.48 -9.84 -30.58
CA LEU A 142 9.43 -10.14 -31.52
C LEU A 142 9.71 -11.48 -32.22
N TYR A 143 8.91 -12.50 -31.94
CA TYR A 143 8.97 -13.82 -32.56
C TYR A 143 8.09 -13.81 -33.82
N VAL A 144 8.68 -14.07 -34.95
CA VAL A 144 8.02 -13.96 -36.28
C VAL A 144 8.14 -15.28 -37.04
N PRO A 145 7.03 -15.93 -37.45
CA PRO A 145 7.08 -17.15 -38.25
C PRO A 145 7.79 -16.92 -39.60
N ASP A 146 8.53 -17.92 -40.12
CA ASP A 146 9.23 -17.78 -41.41
C ASP A 146 8.29 -17.84 -42.61
N ARG A 147 7.21 -18.64 -42.52
CA ARG A 147 6.26 -18.88 -43.63
C ARG A 147 4.94 -18.13 -43.37
N ILE A 148 4.92 -16.84 -43.68
CA ILE A 148 3.72 -16.02 -43.56
C ILE A 148 3.03 -15.95 -44.94
N LYS A 149 1.76 -16.39 -45.01
CA LYS A 149 0.90 -16.17 -46.17
C LYS A 149 -0.12 -15.08 -45.83
N GLY A 150 0.05 -13.92 -46.44
CA GLY A 150 -0.80 -12.76 -46.14
C GLY A 150 -0.49 -12.12 -44.76
N LYS A 151 -1.53 -11.79 -44.01
CA LYS A 151 -1.41 -11.25 -42.65
C LYS A 151 -1.75 -12.31 -41.62
N VAL A 152 -1.00 -12.34 -40.51
CA VAL A 152 -1.18 -13.31 -39.41
C VAL A 152 -1.53 -12.59 -38.09
N PRO A 153 -2.18 -13.28 -37.15
CA PRO A 153 -2.46 -12.73 -35.83
C PRO A 153 -1.19 -12.34 -35.11
N ALA A 154 -1.31 -11.41 -34.16
CA ALA A 154 -0.24 -11.05 -33.26
C ALA A 154 -0.70 -11.03 -31.80
N ILE A 155 0.15 -11.50 -30.92
CA ILE A 155 -0.06 -11.51 -29.47
C ILE A 155 1.02 -10.67 -28.80
N LEU A 156 0.59 -9.78 -27.92
CA LEU A 156 1.47 -9.15 -26.95
C LEU A 156 1.52 -10.04 -25.70
N ASN A 157 2.71 -10.53 -25.34
CA ASN A 157 2.94 -11.28 -24.13
C ASN A 157 3.58 -10.35 -23.07
N VAL A 158 2.81 -9.98 -22.07
CA VAL A 158 3.26 -9.15 -20.94
C VAL A 158 3.65 -10.03 -19.76
N ILE A 159 4.70 -9.62 -19.08
CA ILE A 159 5.46 -10.50 -18.20
C ILE A 159 5.09 -10.25 -16.74
N GLY A 160 4.92 -11.31 -15.96
CA GLY A 160 4.73 -11.25 -14.52
C GLY A 160 6.05 -11.07 -13.76
N HIS A 161 5.95 -11.03 -12.43
CA HIS A 161 7.06 -10.66 -11.56
C HIS A 161 8.20 -11.69 -11.57
N ASN A 162 9.25 -11.39 -12.30
CA ASN A 162 10.52 -12.12 -12.26
C ASN A 162 11.67 -11.24 -12.77
N GLN A 163 12.89 -11.56 -12.37
CA GLN A 163 14.07 -10.75 -12.69
C GLN A 163 14.45 -10.83 -14.18
N GLU A 164 14.36 -12.03 -14.80
CA GLU A 164 14.80 -12.26 -16.17
C GLU A 164 13.77 -11.77 -17.20
N ALA A 165 12.59 -11.38 -16.75
CA ALA A 165 11.45 -10.97 -17.57
C ALA A 165 11.12 -12.03 -18.64
N PHE A 166 10.97 -11.67 -19.92
CA PHE A 166 10.62 -12.61 -20.98
C PHE A 166 11.70 -13.67 -21.30
N ARG A 167 12.92 -13.54 -20.73
CA ARG A 167 14.03 -14.49 -20.88
C ARG A 167 13.82 -15.74 -20.04
N ASN A 168 12.97 -15.65 -19.01
CA ASN A 168 12.60 -16.79 -18.18
C ASN A 168 11.94 -17.90 -19.03
N GLN A 169 12.29 -19.16 -18.76
CA GLN A 169 11.84 -20.34 -19.51
C GLN A 169 10.32 -20.44 -19.64
N LEU A 170 9.58 -20.06 -18.60
CA LEU A 170 8.13 -20.07 -18.58
C LEU A 170 7.54 -19.27 -19.76
N TYR A 171 8.07 -18.08 -20.01
CA TYR A 171 7.60 -17.22 -21.10
C TYR A 171 8.15 -17.64 -22.46
N GLN A 172 9.38 -18.17 -22.50
CA GLN A 172 9.95 -18.69 -23.74
C GLN A 172 9.12 -19.85 -24.30
N VAL A 173 8.65 -20.79 -23.44
CA VAL A 173 7.76 -21.89 -23.87
C VAL A 173 6.50 -21.36 -24.52
N ILE A 174 5.87 -20.33 -23.95
CA ILE A 174 4.66 -19.72 -24.52
C ILE A 174 4.98 -19.06 -25.88
N ASN A 175 6.04 -18.24 -25.93
CA ASN A 175 6.42 -17.52 -27.16
C ASN A 175 6.77 -18.48 -28.30
N TYR A 176 7.55 -19.53 -27.98
CA TYR A 176 7.95 -20.56 -28.91
C TYR A 176 6.72 -21.30 -29.51
N ASN A 177 5.84 -21.76 -28.63
CA ASN A 177 4.69 -22.53 -29.07
C ASN A 177 3.69 -21.69 -29.90
N LEU A 178 3.46 -20.45 -29.55
CA LEU A 178 2.59 -19.56 -30.29
C LEU A 178 3.18 -19.21 -31.65
N VAL A 179 4.49 -18.94 -31.78
CA VAL A 179 5.12 -18.62 -33.05
C VAL A 179 5.15 -19.85 -33.99
N LYS A 180 5.35 -21.06 -33.45
CA LYS A 180 5.28 -22.32 -34.23
C LYS A 180 3.86 -22.57 -34.77
N LYS A 181 2.83 -22.06 -34.11
CA LYS A 181 1.43 -22.11 -34.57
C LYS A 181 1.08 -20.99 -35.58
N GLY A 182 2.07 -20.22 -36.03
CA GLY A 182 1.90 -19.19 -37.06
C GLY A 182 1.45 -17.82 -36.51
N ILE A 183 1.60 -17.54 -35.22
CA ILE A 183 1.23 -16.31 -34.58
C ILE A 183 2.50 -15.47 -34.31
N ILE A 184 2.47 -14.20 -34.65
CA ILE A 184 3.54 -13.26 -34.21
C ILE A 184 3.39 -13.03 -32.71
N VAL A 185 4.50 -13.11 -31.95
CA VAL A 185 4.47 -12.86 -30.51
C VAL A 185 5.47 -11.77 -30.16
N PHE A 186 5.00 -10.73 -29.51
CA PHE A 186 5.85 -9.67 -28.98
C PHE A 186 5.89 -9.74 -27.46
N ALA A 187 7.03 -10.11 -26.90
CA ALA A 187 7.27 -10.14 -25.46
C ALA A 187 8.12 -8.93 -25.07
N ILE A 188 7.67 -8.15 -24.07
CA ILE A 188 8.33 -6.90 -23.66
C ILE A 188 8.78 -6.98 -22.20
N ASP A 189 9.85 -6.26 -21.85
CA ASP A 189 10.29 -6.08 -20.47
C ASP A 189 9.41 -5.02 -19.79
N PRO A 190 8.69 -5.36 -18.72
CA PRO A 190 7.98 -4.36 -17.93
C PRO A 190 8.94 -3.51 -17.11
N PRO A 191 8.55 -2.31 -16.66
CA PRO A 191 9.35 -1.52 -15.72
C PRO A 191 9.77 -2.34 -14.49
N GLY A 192 11.02 -2.21 -14.06
CA GLY A 192 11.55 -2.93 -12.90
C GLY A 192 12.03 -4.36 -13.17
N GLN A 193 12.03 -4.81 -14.44
CA GLN A 193 12.40 -6.19 -14.79
C GLN A 193 13.20 -6.24 -16.09
N GLY A 194 13.94 -7.34 -16.30
CA GLY A 194 14.74 -7.56 -17.48
C GLY A 194 15.76 -6.45 -17.74
N GLU A 195 15.71 -5.83 -18.91
CA GLU A 195 16.59 -4.70 -19.27
C GLU A 195 15.98 -3.34 -18.90
N HIS A 196 14.81 -3.32 -18.24
CA HIS A 196 14.08 -2.11 -17.86
C HIS A 196 14.08 -1.86 -16.33
N VAL A 197 15.17 -2.28 -15.64
CA VAL A 197 15.37 -2.04 -14.20
C VAL A 197 15.47 -0.54 -13.94
N GLN A 198 14.66 -0.02 -13.01
CA GLN A 198 14.49 1.42 -12.77
C GLN A 198 15.58 2.00 -11.87
N TYR A 199 16.13 1.19 -10.97
CA TYR A 199 17.17 1.56 -10.01
C TYR A 199 18.45 0.74 -10.19
N TYR A 200 18.77 0.39 -11.44
CA TYR A 200 19.94 -0.41 -11.77
C TYR A 200 21.23 0.26 -11.32
N ASP A 201 22.05 -0.51 -10.63
CA ASP A 201 23.40 -0.17 -10.21
C ASP A 201 24.41 -1.02 -10.98
N PRO A 202 25.28 -0.45 -11.82
CA PRO A 202 26.23 -1.19 -12.64
C PRO A 202 27.34 -1.88 -11.83
N ASP A 203 27.63 -1.42 -10.61
CA ASP A 203 28.69 -1.99 -9.78
C ASP A 203 28.26 -3.33 -9.19
N ILE A 204 27.01 -3.45 -8.75
CA ILE A 204 26.43 -4.71 -8.25
C ILE A 204 25.68 -5.51 -9.33
N LYS A 205 25.50 -4.91 -10.53
CA LYS A 205 24.75 -5.49 -11.66
C LYS A 205 23.33 -5.91 -11.31
N PHE A 206 22.68 -5.14 -10.46
CA PHE A 206 21.37 -5.41 -9.92
C PHE A 206 20.67 -4.10 -9.54
N SER A 207 19.39 -4.16 -9.14
CA SER A 207 18.71 -3.00 -8.57
C SER A 207 19.26 -2.66 -7.18
N SER A 208 19.56 -1.39 -6.92
CA SER A 208 20.05 -0.93 -5.61
C SER A 208 18.99 -0.97 -4.50
N ILE A 209 17.72 -1.19 -4.85
CA ILE A 209 16.60 -1.24 -3.88
C ILE A 209 15.90 -2.61 -3.83
N GLY A 210 16.16 -3.50 -4.77
CA GLY A 210 15.49 -4.77 -4.95
C GLY A 210 14.91 -4.87 -6.36
N TYR A 211 14.26 -5.96 -6.72
CA TYR A 211 13.79 -6.20 -8.09
C TYR A 211 12.26 -6.30 -8.17
N SER A 212 11.72 -6.11 -9.37
CA SER A 212 10.32 -6.35 -9.71
C SER A 212 9.37 -5.64 -8.74
N VAL A 213 8.57 -6.37 -7.96
CA VAL A 213 7.57 -5.84 -7.02
C VAL A 213 8.14 -4.76 -6.08
N ILE A 214 9.40 -4.91 -5.64
CA ILE A 214 10.02 -3.93 -4.74
C ILE A 214 10.20 -2.60 -5.48
N GLU A 215 10.69 -2.61 -6.71
CA GLU A 215 10.76 -1.39 -7.54
C GLU A 215 9.37 -0.83 -7.83
N HIS A 216 8.39 -1.71 -8.17
CA HIS A 216 7.01 -1.29 -8.45
C HIS A 216 6.39 -0.53 -7.28
N CYS A 217 6.56 -1.04 -6.06
CA CYS A 217 6.07 -0.38 -4.86
C CYS A 217 6.89 0.88 -4.53
N TYR A 218 8.20 0.86 -4.74
CA TYR A 218 9.06 1.99 -4.42
C TYR A 218 8.74 3.24 -5.26
N PHE A 219 8.76 3.14 -6.59
CA PHE A 219 8.33 4.27 -7.43
C PHE A 219 6.80 4.47 -7.37
N GLY A 220 6.02 3.43 -7.11
CA GLY A 220 4.57 3.49 -6.95
C GLY A 220 4.15 4.34 -5.76
N ASN A 221 4.85 4.26 -4.63
CA ASN A 221 4.63 5.11 -3.47
C ASN A 221 4.81 6.60 -3.81
N GLN A 222 5.84 6.93 -4.59
CA GLN A 222 6.04 8.30 -5.09
C GLN A 222 4.89 8.74 -6.02
N CYS A 223 4.37 7.83 -6.86
CA CYS A 223 3.20 8.10 -7.69
C CYS A 223 1.95 8.35 -6.83
N PHE A 224 1.72 7.56 -5.78
CA PHE A 224 0.59 7.79 -4.88
C PHE A 224 0.66 9.15 -4.18
N LEU A 225 1.81 9.57 -3.69
CA LEU A 225 1.96 10.92 -3.11
C LEU A 225 1.56 12.04 -4.09
N SER A 226 1.80 11.84 -5.38
CA SER A 226 1.42 12.75 -6.45
C SER A 226 -0.04 12.63 -6.89
N GLY A 227 -0.82 11.71 -6.32
CA GLY A 227 -2.19 11.42 -6.75
C GLY A 227 -2.27 10.66 -8.08
N SER A 228 -1.21 9.97 -8.47
CA SER A 228 -1.09 9.19 -9.69
C SER A 228 -1.01 7.69 -9.39
N SER A 229 -1.07 6.84 -10.41
CA SER A 229 -0.81 5.40 -10.31
C SER A 229 0.31 4.99 -11.25
N CYS A 230 1.22 4.16 -10.76
CA CYS A 230 2.27 3.60 -11.61
C CYS A 230 1.72 2.62 -12.66
N ALA A 231 0.52 2.06 -12.47
CA ALA A 231 -0.16 1.20 -13.46
C ALA A 231 -0.24 1.83 -14.85
N LYS A 232 -0.37 3.18 -14.93
CA LYS A 232 -0.45 3.87 -16.23
C LYS A 232 0.75 3.62 -17.13
N TYR A 233 1.94 3.45 -16.57
CA TYR A 233 3.17 3.22 -17.35
C TYR A 233 3.18 1.81 -17.94
N PHE A 234 2.80 0.80 -17.16
CA PHE A 234 2.66 -0.59 -17.64
C PHE A 234 1.61 -0.70 -18.76
N ILE A 235 0.48 -0.05 -18.57
CA ILE A 235 -0.60 -0.03 -19.57
C ILE A 235 -0.15 0.68 -20.83
N TRP A 236 0.48 1.85 -20.67
CA TRP A 236 0.92 2.66 -21.78
C TRP A 236 1.98 1.96 -22.60
N ASP A 237 2.99 1.36 -21.96
CA ASP A 237 4.03 0.57 -22.66
C ASP A 237 3.43 -0.56 -23.49
N GLY A 238 2.44 -1.28 -22.95
CA GLY A 238 1.72 -2.32 -23.67
C GLY A 238 0.89 -1.78 -24.83
N MET A 239 0.16 -0.67 -24.67
CA MET A 239 -0.58 -0.03 -25.77
C MET A 239 0.35 0.46 -26.86
N ARG A 240 1.54 0.96 -26.52
CA ARG A 240 2.56 1.36 -27.48
C ARG A 240 3.24 0.17 -28.17
N ALA A 241 3.36 -0.97 -27.47
CA ALA A 241 3.77 -2.23 -28.10
C ALA A 241 2.76 -2.69 -29.18
N ILE A 242 1.44 -2.53 -28.91
CA ILE A 242 0.40 -2.78 -29.91
C ILE A 242 0.52 -1.79 -31.08
N ASP A 243 0.79 -0.50 -30.82
CA ASP A 243 1.06 0.46 -31.88
C ASP A 243 2.23 -0.02 -32.77
N TYR A 244 3.32 -0.55 -32.16
CA TYR A 244 4.44 -1.11 -32.93
C TYR A 244 4.02 -2.34 -33.75
N LEU A 245 3.29 -3.28 -33.17
CA LEU A 245 2.77 -4.45 -33.91
C LEU A 245 1.99 -4.04 -35.18
N LEU A 246 1.17 -2.99 -35.04
CA LEU A 246 0.36 -2.49 -36.16
C LEU A 246 1.15 -1.75 -37.23
N THR A 247 2.42 -1.41 -37.01
CA THR A 247 3.31 -0.91 -38.07
C THR A 247 3.85 -2.03 -38.96
N ARG A 248 3.74 -3.29 -38.53
CA ARG A 248 4.27 -4.45 -39.22
C ARG A 248 3.33 -4.88 -40.33
N LYS A 249 3.84 -5.06 -41.54
CA LYS A 249 3.06 -5.41 -42.74
C LYS A 249 2.40 -6.79 -42.64
N GLU A 250 3.06 -7.71 -41.94
CA GLU A 250 2.63 -9.09 -41.73
C GLU A 250 1.56 -9.24 -40.66
N VAL A 251 1.28 -8.22 -39.86
CA VAL A 251 0.31 -8.28 -38.74
C VAL A 251 -1.11 -7.99 -39.24
N ASP A 252 -2.06 -8.82 -38.80
CA ASP A 252 -3.49 -8.63 -39.00
C ASP A 252 -4.05 -7.79 -37.82
N ALA A 253 -4.44 -6.57 -38.11
CA ALA A 253 -4.98 -5.63 -37.10
C ALA A 253 -6.30 -6.11 -36.46
N GLU A 254 -7.05 -6.99 -37.12
CA GLU A 254 -8.29 -7.55 -36.59
C GLU A 254 -8.08 -8.81 -35.75
N ARG A 255 -6.83 -9.25 -35.59
CA ARG A 255 -6.49 -10.45 -34.80
C ARG A 255 -5.33 -10.15 -33.84
N ILE A 256 -5.54 -9.16 -32.94
CA ILE A 256 -4.60 -8.80 -31.88
C ILE A 256 -5.04 -9.45 -30.58
N GLY A 257 -4.12 -10.17 -29.94
CA GLY A 257 -4.31 -10.76 -28.61
C GLY A 257 -3.36 -10.19 -27.56
N VAL A 258 -3.70 -10.40 -26.31
CA VAL A 258 -2.81 -10.12 -25.18
C VAL A 258 -2.88 -11.26 -24.16
N THR A 259 -1.73 -11.63 -23.60
CA THR A 259 -1.61 -12.64 -22.54
C THR A 259 -0.49 -12.29 -21.58
N GLY A 260 -0.55 -12.85 -20.38
CA GLY A 260 0.50 -12.73 -19.37
C GLY A 260 0.12 -13.46 -18.10
N PHE A 261 1.11 -13.81 -17.31
CA PHE A 261 0.96 -14.60 -16.08
C PHE A 261 1.20 -13.76 -14.84
N SER A 262 0.41 -13.95 -13.77
CA SER A 262 0.59 -13.27 -12.48
C SER A 262 0.47 -11.74 -12.64
N GLY A 263 1.48 -10.95 -12.28
CA GLY A 263 1.53 -9.51 -12.59
C GLY A 263 1.33 -9.20 -14.08
N GLY A 264 1.80 -10.08 -14.99
CA GLY A 264 1.49 -10.02 -16.42
C GLY A 264 0.00 -10.25 -16.72
N GLY A 265 -0.69 -11.07 -15.92
CA GLY A 265 -2.14 -11.25 -16.00
C GLY A 265 -2.89 -9.97 -15.61
N THR A 266 -2.39 -9.23 -14.61
CA THR A 266 -2.85 -7.89 -14.24
C THR A 266 -2.76 -6.93 -15.42
N VAL A 267 -1.55 -6.78 -15.98
CA VAL A 267 -1.29 -5.87 -17.12
C VAL A 267 -2.08 -6.30 -18.36
N THR A 268 -2.25 -7.62 -18.59
CA THR A 268 -3.13 -8.16 -19.64
C THR A 268 -4.56 -7.65 -19.48
N SER A 269 -5.13 -7.74 -18.28
CA SER A 269 -6.49 -7.29 -17.99
C SER A 269 -6.65 -5.79 -18.22
N TYR A 270 -5.67 -5.00 -17.78
CA TYR A 270 -5.66 -3.55 -18.00
C TYR A 270 -5.60 -3.17 -19.47
N ILE A 271 -4.60 -3.67 -20.21
CA ILE A 271 -4.46 -3.37 -21.64
C ILE A 271 -5.73 -3.75 -22.39
N ALA A 272 -6.29 -4.92 -22.07
CA ALA A 272 -7.50 -5.40 -22.71
C ALA A 272 -8.76 -4.60 -22.36
N ALA A 273 -8.80 -3.93 -21.19
CA ALA A 273 -9.88 -3.04 -20.79
C ALA A 273 -9.78 -1.65 -21.45
N PHE A 274 -8.56 -1.15 -21.66
CA PHE A 274 -8.32 0.20 -22.20
C PHE A 274 -8.13 0.24 -23.72
N ASP A 275 -7.69 -0.86 -24.36
CA ASP A 275 -7.36 -0.88 -25.77
C ASP A 275 -8.35 -1.74 -26.57
N ASP A 276 -9.27 -1.11 -27.27
CA ASP A 276 -10.30 -1.79 -28.05
C ASP A 276 -9.77 -2.60 -29.25
N ARG A 277 -8.49 -2.41 -29.61
CA ARG A 277 -7.80 -3.19 -30.64
C ARG A 277 -7.52 -4.63 -30.19
N VAL A 278 -7.47 -4.87 -28.88
CA VAL A 278 -7.33 -6.23 -28.32
C VAL A 278 -8.63 -7.00 -28.53
N LYS A 279 -8.57 -8.03 -29.36
CA LYS A 279 -9.72 -8.89 -29.67
C LYS A 279 -9.82 -10.09 -28.73
N VAL A 280 -8.69 -10.69 -28.37
CA VAL A 280 -8.63 -11.87 -27.50
C VAL A 280 -7.71 -11.59 -26.31
N SER A 281 -8.16 -11.93 -25.09
CA SER A 281 -7.40 -11.70 -23.86
C SER A 281 -7.29 -12.98 -23.02
N VAL A 282 -6.08 -13.23 -22.52
CA VAL A 282 -5.85 -14.40 -21.65
C VAL A 282 -5.07 -13.96 -20.40
N PRO A 283 -5.75 -13.38 -19.40
CA PRO A 283 -5.13 -13.09 -18.10
C PRO A 283 -4.93 -14.38 -17.30
N CYS A 284 -3.66 -14.77 -17.12
CA CYS A 284 -3.32 -16.02 -16.42
C CYS A 284 -3.04 -15.77 -14.94
N SER A 285 -3.71 -16.54 -14.07
CA SER A 285 -3.53 -16.55 -12.59
C SER A 285 -3.50 -15.14 -12.01
N TRP A 286 -4.58 -14.35 -12.25
CA TRP A 286 -4.72 -13.03 -11.69
C TRP A 286 -6.17 -12.65 -11.35
N ALA A 287 -7.12 -12.84 -12.24
CA ALA A 287 -8.47 -12.33 -12.07
C ALA A 287 -9.21 -13.06 -10.93
N THR A 288 -9.49 -12.35 -9.85
CA THR A 288 -10.22 -12.80 -8.66
C THR A 288 -11.14 -11.68 -8.18
N VAL A 289 -12.21 -11.96 -7.43
CA VAL A 289 -12.99 -10.86 -6.85
C VAL A 289 -12.17 -10.13 -5.79
N SER A 290 -12.20 -8.80 -5.86
CA SER A 290 -11.42 -7.93 -4.99
C SER A 290 -11.75 -8.14 -3.51
N ARG A 291 -13.02 -8.41 -3.18
CA ARG A 291 -13.48 -8.74 -1.81
C ARG A 291 -12.72 -9.95 -1.24
N ARG A 292 -12.66 -11.07 -1.99
CA ARG A 292 -11.97 -12.28 -1.52
C ARG A 292 -10.47 -12.11 -1.44
N GLN A 293 -9.91 -11.35 -2.37
CA GLN A 293 -8.48 -11.02 -2.35
C GLN A 293 -8.14 -10.25 -1.06
N LEU A 294 -8.90 -9.23 -0.74
CA LEU A 294 -8.68 -8.43 0.46
C LEU A 294 -8.85 -9.26 1.76
N GLU A 295 -9.88 -10.12 1.80
CA GLU A 295 -10.17 -11.00 2.94
C GLU A 295 -9.05 -12.02 3.22
N THR A 296 -8.41 -12.53 2.16
CA THR A 296 -7.52 -13.70 2.26
C THR A 296 -6.04 -13.37 2.14
N LYS A 297 -5.69 -12.35 1.35
CA LYS A 297 -4.31 -11.99 1.02
C LYS A 297 -3.98 -10.53 1.34
N GLY A 298 -5.01 -9.68 1.50
CA GLY A 298 -4.84 -8.25 1.74
C GLY A 298 -4.60 -7.44 0.47
N GLY A 299 -4.07 -6.22 0.64
CA GLY A 299 -3.66 -5.34 -0.45
C GLY A 299 -2.60 -5.97 -1.34
N GLN A 300 -2.60 -5.57 -2.59
CA GLN A 300 -1.65 -6.04 -3.60
C GLN A 300 -0.55 -5.00 -3.86
N ASP A 301 0.30 -5.26 -4.86
CA ASP A 301 1.39 -4.39 -5.28
C ASP A 301 0.90 -3.03 -5.79
N ALA A 302 1.81 -2.05 -5.94
CA ALA A 302 1.44 -0.69 -6.30
C ALA A 302 0.78 -0.57 -7.69
N GLU A 303 1.22 -1.38 -8.67
CA GLU A 303 0.62 -1.40 -10.01
C GLU A 303 -0.77 -2.03 -10.06
N THR A 304 -1.15 -2.79 -9.03
CA THR A 304 -2.50 -3.35 -8.90
C THR A 304 -3.41 -2.52 -8.01
N THR A 305 -2.87 -1.47 -7.38
CA THR A 305 -3.55 -0.63 -6.40
C THR A 305 -3.94 0.71 -7.01
N PHE A 306 -5.24 1.02 -7.05
CA PHE A 306 -5.74 2.32 -7.48
C PHE A 306 -6.21 3.13 -6.28
N TYR A 307 -5.68 4.34 -6.12
CA TYR A 307 -6.17 5.26 -5.09
C TYR A 307 -7.66 5.48 -5.21
N ARG A 308 -8.42 5.13 -4.16
CA ARG A 308 -9.90 5.17 -4.10
C ARG A 308 -10.62 4.20 -5.07
N GLY A 309 -9.94 3.22 -5.66
CA GLY A 309 -10.54 2.32 -6.63
C GLY A 309 -11.80 1.66 -6.09
N VAL A 310 -11.71 0.96 -4.98
CA VAL A 310 -12.84 0.29 -4.31
C VAL A 310 -13.89 1.29 -3.84
N ALA A 311 -13.48 2.44 -3.29
CA ALA A 311 -14.42 3.49 -2.89
C ALA A 311 -15.21 4.10 -4.06
N LYS A 312 -14.68 4.02 -5.28
CA LYS A 312 -15.36 4.42 -6.53
C LYS A 312 -16.14 3.28 -7.19
N GLY A 313 -16.18 2.10 -6.56
CA GLY A 313 -16.86 0.91 -7.06
C GLY A 313 -16.15 0.28 -8.26
N ILE A 314 -14.81 0.37 -8.31
CA ILE A 314 -13.96 -0.31 -9.30
C ILE A 314 -13.21 -1.44 -8.61
N THR A 315 -13.32 -2.62 -9.18
CA THR A 315 -12.77 -3.88 -8.68
C THR A 315 -12.10 -4.67 -9.81
N PHE A 316 -11.46 -5.77 -9.50
CA PHE A 316 -10.75 -6.57 -10.52
C PHE A 316 -11.70 -7.22 -11.52
N GLU A 317 -12.88 -7.64 -11.07
CA GLU A 317 -13.92 -8.24 -11.91
C GLU A 317 -14.46 -7.28 -12.96
N ASP A 318 -14.47 -5.97 -12.70
CA ASP A 318 -14.86 -4.94 -13.68
C ASP A 318 -13.98 -4.95 -14.94
N LEU A 319 -12.70 -5.35 -14.80
CA LEU A 319 -11.78 -5.47 -15.95
C LEU A 319 -12.14 -6.62 -16.89
N LEU A 320 -12.88 -7.62 -16.41
CA LEU A 320 -13.43 -8.69 -17.24
C LEU A 320 -14.76 -8.26 -17.87
N GLU A 321 -15.62 -7.62 -17.07
CA GLU A 321 -16.95 -7.16 -17.51
C GLU A 321 -16.89 -6.09 -18.61
N VAL A 322 -15.95 -5.14 -18.47
CA VAL A 322 -15.79 -4.04 -19.44
C VAL A 322 -15.43 -4.50 -20.84
N ARG A 323 -14.90 -5.71 -20.97
CA ARG A 323 -14.52 -6.33 -22.23
C ARG A 323 -15.65 -7.08 -22.92
N ALA A 324 -16.66 -7.51 -22.16
CA ALA A 324 -17.75 -8.31 -22.74
C ALA A 324 -18.36 -7.61 -23.97
N PRO A 325 -18.59 -8.32 -25.07
CA PRO A 325 -18.50 -9.78 -25.25
C PRO A 325 -17.21 -10.29 -25.91
N LYS A 326 -16.08 -9.57 -25.85
CA LYS A 326 -14.84 -9.98 -26.51
C LYS A 326 -14.25 -11.25 -25.85
N PRO A 327 -13.72 -12.22 -26.62
CA PRO A 327 -13.17 -13.46 -26.08
C PRO A 327 -12.15 -13.25 -24.96
N THR A 328 -12.39 -13.94 -23.84
CA THR A 328 -11.53 -13.89 -22.64
C THR A 328 -11.41 -15.27 -22.01
N LEU A 329 -10.17 -15.75 -21.80
CA LEU A 329 -9.88 -16.97 -21.05
C LEU A 329 -9.23 -16.62 -19.72
N MET A 330 -9.87 -16.99 -18.62
CA MET A 330 -9.27 -16.97 -17.29
C MET A 330 -8.57 -18.29 -17.02
N THR A 331 -7.34 -18.27 -16.52
CA THR A 331 -6.68 -19.48 -16.02
C THR A 331 -6.32 -19.33 -14.56
N PHE A 332 -6.39 -20.42 -13.79
CA PHE A 332 -6.10 -20.40 -12.37
C PHE A 332 -5.53 -21.74 -11.89
N VAL A 333 -4.91 -21.73 -10.69
CA VAL A 333 -4.39 -22.94 -10.03
C VAL A 333 -4.98 -23.11 -8.63
N SER A 334 -5.19 -24.38 -8.24
CA SER A 334 -5.98 -24.71 -7.04
C SER A 334 -5.29 -24.38 -5.73
N ARG A 335 -3.94 -24.28 -5.73
CA ARG A 335 -3.10 -24.05 -4.53
C ARG A 335 -2.27 -22.78 -4.68
N ASP A 336 -2.89 -21.73 -5.25
CA ASP A 336 -2.23 -20.44 -5.44
C ASP A 336 -1.94 -19.76 -4.09
N GLU A 337 -0.68 -19.40 -3.87
CA GLU A 337 -0.22 -18.78 -2.63
C GLU A 337 -0.52 -17.27 -2.58
N TYR A 338 -0.73 -16.63 -3.72
CA TYR A 338 -0.89 -15.18 -3.85
C TYR A 338 -2.32 -14.74 -4.09
N LEU A 339 -3.13 -15.60 -4.71
CA LEU A 339 -4.47 -15.28 -5.18
C LEU A 339 -5.50 -16.27 -4.62
N CYS A 340 -6.75 -15.84 -4.52
CA CYS A 340 -7.83 -16.65 -3.97
C CYS A 340 -8.59 -17.38 -5.09
N LEU A 341 -8.50 -18.72 -5.13
CA LEU A 341 -9.23 -19.53 -6.11
C LEU A 341 -10.75 -19.33 -6.02
N GLN A 342 -11.32 -19.28 -4.80
CA GLN A 342 -12.74 -19.02 -4.63
C GLN A 342 -13.14 -17.70 -5.28
N GLY A 343 -12.32 -16.67 -5.08
CA GLY A 343 -12.53 -15.37 -5.70
C GLY A 343 -12.44 -15.42 -7.23
N ALA A 344 -11.56 -16.25 -7.81
CA ALA A 344 -11.50 -16.42 -9.26
C ALA A 344 -12.78 -17.04 -9.84
N ARG A 345 -13.35 -18.04 -9.15
CA ARG A 345 -14.64 -18.65 -9.53
C ARG A 345 -15.81 -17.66 -9.42
N GLU A 346 -15.81 -16.85 -8.36
CA GLU A 346 -16.80 -15.79 -8.17
C GLU A 346 -16.68 -14.73 -9.28
N ALA A 347 -15.45 -14.27 -9.60
CA ALA A 347 -15.20 -13.31 -10.69
C ALA A 347 -15.66 -13.85 -12.05
N TYR A 348 -15.37 -15.13 -12.34
CA TYR A 348 -15.87 -15.79 -13.56
C TYR A 348 -17.40 -15.80 -13.60
N THR A 349 -18.06 -16.17 -12.48
CA THR A 349 -19.52 -16.25 -12.39
C THR A 349 -20.17 -14.88 -12.60
N GLU A 350 -19.62 -13.83 -12.02
CA GLU A 350 -20.12 -12.47 -12.17
C GLU A 350 -19.91 -11.95 -13.58
N ALA A 351 -18.68 -12.04 -14.13
CA ALA A 351 -18.40 -11.63 -15.48
C ALA A 351 -19.25 -12.38 -16.52
N LYS A 352 -19.56 -13.67 -16.27
CA LYS A 352 -20.44 -14.48 -17.14
C LYS A 352 -21.81 -13.84 -17.31
N MET A 353 -22.34 -13.15 -16.31
CA MET A 353 -23.63 -12.46 -16.40
C MET A 353 -23.62 -11.40 -17.53
N ALA A 354 -22.52 -10.67 -17.69
CA ALA A 354 -22.36 -9.72 -18.80
C ALA A 354 -22.32 -10.44 -20.16
N TYR A 355 -21.51 -11.50 -20.26
CA TYR A 355 -21.37 -12.27 -21.52
C TYR A 355 -22.68 -12.95 -21.92
N ASP A 356 -23.44 -13.48 -20.97
CA ASP A 356 -24.77 -14.06 -21.20
C ASP A 356 -25.74 -12.99 -21.71
N MET A 357 -25.73 -11.81 -21.11
CA MET A 357 -26.60 -10.71 -21.52
C MET A 357 -26.32 -10.20 -22.93
N PHE A 358 -25.08 -10.27 -23.39
CA PHE A 358 -24.69 -9.99 -24.78
C PHE A 358 -24.90 -11.17 -25.74
N GLY A 359 -25.44 -12.31 -25.27
CA GLY A 359 -25.66 -13.50 -26.08
C GLY A 359 -24.38 -14.19 -26.54
N GLN A 360 -23.27 -13.98 -25.83
CA GLN A 360 -21.93 -14.48 -26.18
C GLN A 360 -21.29 -15.22 -25.00
N ALA A 361 -22.08 -16.03 -24.31
CA ALA A 361 -21.64 -16.79 -23.15
C ALA A 361 -20.32 -17.57 -23.38
N ASP A 362 -20.15 -18.19 -24.56
CA ASP A 362 -19.02 -19.02 -24.92
C ASP A 362 -17.72 -18.24 -25.19
N ASN A 363 -17.79 -16.92 -25.16
CA ASN A 363 -16.61 -16.07 -25.28
C ASN A 363 -15.87 -15.86 -23.93
N LEU A 364 -16.46 -16.26 -22.79
CA LEU A 364 -15.77 -16.29 -21.51
C LEU A 364 -15.57 -17.75 -21.08
N GLU A 365 -14.30 -18.15 -20.98
CA GLU A 365 -13.90 -19.48 -20.52
C GLU A 365 -13.03 -19.37 -19.28
N MET A 366 -13.03 -20.43 -18.44
CA MET A 366 -12.13 -20.57 -17.31
C MET A 366 -11.52 -21.96 -17.27
N VAL A 367 -10.21 -22.05 -17.05
CA VAL A 367 -9.49 -23.32 -16.90
C VAL A 367 -8.72 -23.32 -15.58
N GLU A 368 -8.94 -24.37 -14.81
CA GLU A 368 -8.24 -24.62 -13.53
C GLU A 368 -7.32 -25.84 -13.63
N ASP A 369 -6.22 -25.81 -12.89
CA ASP A 369 -5.37 -26.99 -12.72
C ASP A 369 -4.86 -27.13 -11.27
N ASP A 370 -4.44 -28.34 -10.90
CA ASP A 370 -3.92 -28.60 -9.55
C ASP A 370 -2.42 -28.31 -9.46
N SER A 371 -2.10 -27.09 -9.06
CA SER A 371 -0.72 -26.63 -8.90
C SER A 371 -0.64 -25.51 -7.87
N LYS A 372 0.57 -25.20 -7.43
CA LYS A 372 0.97 -23.91 -6.87
C LYS A 372 1.01 -22.86 -7.98
N HIS A 373 1.30 -21.60 -7.63
CA HIS A 373 1.35 -20.45 -8.57
C HIS A 373 2.29 -20.72 -9.76
N TRP A 374 1.75 -21.32 -10.83
CA TRP A 374 2.51 -21.75 -12.00
C TRP A 374 1.64 -21.87 -13.25
N MET A 375 2.22 -21.75 -14.46
CA MET A 375 1.56 -22.11 -15.72
C MET A 375 1.86 -23.58 -16.08
N THR A 376 0.97 -24.47 -15.68
CA THR A 376 1.08 -25.91 -15.97
C THR A 376 0.93 -26.22 -17.46
N PRO A 377 1.35 -27.42 -17.94
CA PRO A 377 1.09 -27.85 -19.31
C PRO A 377 -0.38 -27.79 -19.72
N LYS A 378 -1.31 -28.10 -18.81
CA LYS A 378 -2.75 -28.00 -19.08
C LYS A 378 -3.18 -26.55 -19.32
N ILE A 379 -2.69 -25.61 -18.50
CA ILE A 379 -2.96 -24.18 -18.65
C ILE A 379 -2.37 -23.69 -19.98
N ARG A 380 -1.12 -24.03 -20.31
CA ARG A 380 -0.49 -23.63 -21.55
C ARG A 380 -1.24 -24.17 -22.78
N LEU A 381 -1.67 -25.44 -22.74
CA LEU A 381 -2.51 -26.01 -23.77
C LEU A 381 -3.82 -25.25 -23.97
N ALA A 382 -4.47 -24.84 -22.88
CA ALA A 382 -5.68 -24.03 -22.94
C ALA A 382 -5.43 -22.67 -23.59
N ILE A 383 -4.32 -22.00 -23.26
CA ILE A 383 -3.89 -20.73 -23.87
C ILE A 383 -3.75 -20.90 -25.40
N PHE A 384 -3.01 -21.92 -25.84
CA PHE A 384 -2.79 -22.16 -27.28
C PHE A 384 -4.10 -22.46 -27.97
N SER A 385 -4.91 -23.37 -27.44
CA SER A 385 -6.22 -23.74 -28.00
C SER A 385 -7.16 -22.55 -28.13
N PHE A 386 -7.20 -21.69 -27.12
CA PHE A 386 -8.07 -20.51 -27.07
C PHE A 386 -7.69 -19.49 -28.15
N PHE A 387 -6.40 -19.14 -28.26
CA PHE A 387 -5.94 -18.24 -29.32
C PHE A 387 -6.17 -18.82 -30.70
N MET A 388 -5.86 -20.11 -30.93
CA MET A 388 -6.10 -20.77 -32.23
C MET A 388 -7.58 -20.75 -32.59
N LYS A 389 -8.48 -21.06 -31.63
CA LYS A 389 -9.94 -21.01 -31.83
C LYS A 389 -10.39 -19.63 -32.30
N HIS A 390 -10.06 -18.59 -31.53
CA HIS A 390 -10.58 -17.24 -31.77
C HIS A 390 -9.85 -16.48 -32.88
N PHE A 391 -8.68 -16.94 -33.30
CA PHE A 391 -7.97 -16.41 -34.48
C PHE A 391 -8.21 -17.24 -35.76
N ASN A 392 -9.06 -18.27 -35.69
CA ASN A 392 -9.36 -19.18 -36.80
C ASN A 392 -8.09 -19.83 -37.38
N ILE A 393 -7.23 -20.34 -36.49
CA ILE A 393 -6.02 -21.07 -36.85
C ILE A 393 -6.32 -22.58 -36.74
N SER A 394 -6.18 -23.31 -37.82
CA SER A 394 -6.28 -24.78 -37.82
C SER A 394 -4.95 -25.43 -37.44
N GLY A 395 -5.00 -26.61 -36.86
CA GLY A 395 -3.81 -27.38 -36.47
C GLY A 395 -3.93 -27.97 -35.06
N ASP A 396 -2.83 -28.55 -34.58
CA ASP A 396 -2.74 -29.14 -33.27
C ASP A 396 -2.32 -28.07 -32.25
N PRO A 397 -3.11 -27.82 -31.16
CA PRO A 397 -2.70 -26.92 -30.09
C PRO A 397 -1.68 -27.54 -29.15
N ALA A 398 -1.34 -28.83 -29.27
CA ALA A 398 -0.39 -29.50 -28.39
C ALA A 398 0.93 -28.72 -28.27
N GLU A 399 1.51 -28.77 -27.08
CA GLU A 399 2.79 -28.15 -26.81
C GLU A 399 3.93 -28.92 -27.50
N GLU A 400 4.78 -28.19 -28.19
CA GLU A 400 6.04 -28.71 -28.72
C GLU A 400 7.17 -28.44 -27.76
N GLU A 401 8.16 -29.32 -27.68
CA GLU A 401 9.37 -29.10 -26.86
C GLU A 401 10.11 -27.87 -27.41
N ALA A 402 10.31 -26.89 -26.54
CA ALA A 402 10.90 -25.62 -26.92
C ALA A 402 12.43 -25.64 -26.71
N GLU A 403 13.16 -25.28 -27.77
CA GLU A 403 14.58 -24.96 -27.66
C GLU A 403 14.73 -23.60 -26.97
N MET A 404 15.24 -23.59 -25.72
CA MET A 404 15.44 -22.37 -24.95
C MET A 404 16.62 -21.57 -25.49
N LEU A 405 16.43 -20.27 -25.58
CA LEU A 405 17.50 -19.28 -25.81
C LEU A 405 18.09 -18.84 -24.48
N SER A 406 19.39 -18.63 -24.43
CA SER A 406 20.06 -18.07 -23.24
C SER A 406 19.70 -16.59 -23.05
N GLU A 407 19.86 -16.10 -21.84
CA GLU A 407 19.67 -14.66 -21.55
C GLU A 407 20.56 -13.77 -22.42
N GLU A 408 21.82 -14.22 -22.69
CA GLU A 408 22.76 -13.49 -23.54
C GLU A 408 22.29 -13.43 -25.00
N GLU A 409 21.72 -14.52 -25.54
CA GLU A 409 21.12 -14.52 -26.87
C GLU A 409 19.94 -13.56 -26.96
N LEU A 410 19.10 -13.50 -25.91
CA LEU A 410 17.90 -12.65 -25.87
C LEU A 410 18.19 -11.21 -25.40
N LYS A 411 19.44 -10.87 -25.05
CA LYS A 411 19.83 -9.53 -24.67
C LYS A 411 19.58 -8.56 -25.82
N VAL A 412 18.81 -7.51 -25.55
CA VAL A 412 18.36 -6.52 -26.54
C VAL A 412 19.35 -5.36 -26.65
N THR A 413 19.86 -4.87 -25.52
CA THR A 413 20.90 -3.82 -25.47
C THR A 413 22.29 -4.44 -25.26
N PRO A 414 23.37 -3.83 -25.72
CA PRO A 414 24.72 -4.35 -25.52
C PRO A 414 25.12 -4.52 -24.05
N THR A 415 24.58 -3.69 -23.17
CA THR A 415 24.89 -3.70 -21.72
C THR A 415 23.93 -4.57 -20.92
N GLY A 416 22.81 -5.02 -21.50
CA GLY A 416 21.73 -5.72 -20.82
C GLY A 416 20.83 -4.81 -19.96
N GLN A 417 20.99 -3.47 -20.10
CA GLN A 417 20.16 -2.51 -19.39
C GLN A 417 19.96 -1.22 -20.21
N ILE A 418 18.72 -0.70 -20.23
CA ILE A 418 18.36 0.55 -20.89
C ILE A 418 19.14 1.72 -20.27
N SER A 419 19.19 1.78 -18.96
CA SER A 419 19.81 2.88 -18.20
C SER A 419 21.29 3.07 -18.50
N THR A 420 22.04 2.00 -18.73
CA THR A 420 23.47 2.04 -19.02
C THR A 420 23.79 2.14 -20.51
N PHE A 421 22.84 1.85 -21.39
CA PHE A 421 23.04 1.92 -22.84
C PHE A 421 22.49 3.21 -23.46
N LEU A 422 21.25 3.57 -23.13
CA LEU A 422 20.55 4.71 -23.72
C LEU A 422 20.47 5.92 -22.76
N GLY A 423 20.60 5.70 -21.46
CA GLY A 423 20.44 6.74 -20.45
C GLY A 423 19.05 7.38 -20.45
N GLY A 424 18.02 6.60 -20.73
CA GLY A 424 16.64 7.09 -20.85
C GLY A 424 16.01 7.54 -19.53
N GLU A 425 14.80 8.09 -19.65
CA GLU A 425 13.95 8.44 -18.51
C GLU A 425 13.46 7.18 -17.80
N MET A 426 13.39 7.25 -16.48
CA MET A 426 12.78 6.22 -15.64
C MET A 426 11.41 6.72 -15.12
N ILE A 427 10.61 5.85 -14.53
CA ILE A 427 9.30 6.22 -13.95
C ILE A 427 9.46 7.36 -12.96
N PHE A 428 10.51 7.32 -12.14
CA PHE A 428 10.83 8.41 -11.22
C PHE A 428 10.96 9.77 -11.95
N ASP A 429 11.69 9.80 -13.07
CA ASP A 429 11.92 11.06 -13.81
C ASP A 429 10.63 11.62 -14.39
N VAL A 430 9.78 10.74 -14.94
CA VAL A 430 8.47 11.14 -15.49
C VAL A 430 7.55 11.64 -14.38
N ASN A 431 7.44 10.89 -13.26
CA ASN A 431 6.61 11.25 -12.12
C ASN A 431 7.08 12.57 -11.46
N ARG A 432 8.40 12.77 -11.33
CA ARG A 432 8.98 14.02 -10.83
C ARG A 432 8.59 15.23 -11.67
N LYS A 433 8.62 15.11 -13.01
CA LYS A 433 8.22 16.19 -13.92
C LYS A 433 6.71 16.52 -13.79
N GLU A 434 5.87 15.52 -13.61
CA GLU A 434 4.45 15.71 -13.37
C GLU A 434 4.22 16.38 -12.01
N THR A 435 4.92 15.91 -10.96
CA THR A 435 4.83 16.45 -9.60
C THR A 435 5.34 17.89 -9.51
N ALA A 436 6.35 18.27 -10.27
CA ALA A 436 6.83 19.65 -10.30
C ALA A 436 5.72 20.66 -10.61
N LYS A 437 4.75 20.29 -11.48
CA LYS A 437 3.58 21.13 -11.77
C LYS A 437 2.62 21.24 -10.59
N LEU A 438 2.47 20.17 -9.81
CA LEU A 438 1.64 20.18 -8.59
C LEU A 438 2.28 21.11 -7.55
N ILE A 439 3.58 20.99 -7.37
CA ILE A 439 4.36 21.85 -6.46
C ILE A 439 4.25 23.34 -6.88
N GLU A 440 4.35 23.64 -8.17
CA GLU A 440 4.17 25.00 -8.67
C GLU A 440 2.78 25.56 -8.35
N ASN A 441 1.74 24.73 -8.47
CA ASN A 441 0.37 25.12 -8.13
C ASN A 441 0.21 25.34 -6.62
N LEU A 442 0.84 24.48 -5.80
CA LEU A 442 0.84 24.61 -4.35
C LEU A 442 1.55 25.91 -3.92
N GLU A 443 2.71 26.23 -4.50
CA GLU A 443 3.43 27.49 -4.24
C GLU A 443 2.61 28.74 -4.69
N LYS A 444 1.83 28.61 -5.76
CA LYS A 444 0.91 29.70 -6.17
C LYS A 444 -0.20 29.91 -5.15
N SER A 445 -0.79 28.82 -4.62
CA SER A 445 -1.88 28.91 -3.64
C SER A 445 -1.41 29.48 -2.29
N ARG A 446 -0.19 29.22 -1.88
CA ARG A 446 0.46 29.74 -0.66
C ARG A 446 0.58 31.28 -0.62
N LYS A 447 0.43 31.96 -1.75
CA LYS A 447 0.49 33.44 -1.81
C LYS A 447 -0.69 34.09 -1.09
N ASP A 448 -1.86 33.46 -1.06
CA ASP A 448 -2.98 33.85 -0.24
C ASP A 448 -3.03 32.95 1.00
N ILE A 449 -2.31 33.35 2.05
CA ILE A 449 -2.08 32.53 3.24
C ILE A 449 -3.40 32.12 3.90
N GLU A 450 -4.36 33.04 4.05
CA GLU A 450 -5.62 32.73 4.73
C GLU A 450 -6.48 31.73 3.95
N GLN A 451 -6.68 31.99 2.68
CA GLN A 451 -7.46 31.09 1.82
C GLN A 451 -6.77 29.73 1.71
N HIS A 452 -5.45 29.72 1.60
CA HIS A 452 -4.66 28.49 1.50
C HIS A 452 -4.82 27.63 2.77
N LEU A 453 -4.61 28.20 3.97
CA LEU A 453 -4.73 27.45 5.22
C LEU A 453 -6.16 26.87 5.41
N ASN A 454 -7.19 27.65 5.08
CA ASN A 454 -8.58 27.16 5.13
C ASN A 454 -8.80 25.99 4.15
N THR A 455 -8.25 26.09 2.95
CA THR A 455 -8.33 25.03 1.93
C THR A 455 -7.58 23.78 2.39
N VAL A 456 -6.39 23.93 2.94
CA VAL A 456 -5.56 22.82 3.47
C VAL A 456 -6.32 22.06 4.56
N GLN A 457 -6.93 22.75 5.54
CA GLN A 457 -7.68 22.08 6.62
C GLN A 457 -8.81 21.21 6.09
N ILE A 458 -9.52 21.65 5.06
CA ILE A 458 -10.63 20.90 4.45
C ILE A 458 -10.07 19.72 3.63
N LYS A 459 -9.12 20.01 2.73
CA LYS A 459 -8.59 19.02 1.80
C LYS A 459 -7.72 17.95 2.48
N ALA A 460 -6.98 18.33 3.52
CA ALA A 460 -6.17 17.36 4.26
C ALA A 460 -7.05 16.34 5.01
N LYS A 461 -8.18 16.75 5.58
CA LYS A 461 -9.17 15.82 6.16
C LYS A 461 -9.74 14.88 5.11
N GLU A 462 -10.14 15.41 3.96
CA GLU A 462 -10.69 14.62 2.85
C GLU A 462 -9.68 13.62 2.30
N ILE A 463 -8.47 14.08 1.97
CA ILE A 463 -7.43 13.27 1.29
C ILE A 463 -6.84 12.23 2.23
N SER A 464 -6.58 12.58 3.50
CA SER A 464 -6.10 11.62 4.50
C SER A 464 -7.17 10.60 4.91
N GLY A 465 -8.44 10.88 4.60
CA GLY A 465 -9.56 10.07 5.04
C GLY A 465 -9.79 10.15 6.57
N PHE A 466 -9.43 11.28 7.19
CA PHE A 466 -9.64 11.51 8.60
C PHE A 466 -11.13 11.50 8.95
N VAL A 467 -11.48 10.80 10.04
CA VAL A 467 -12.83 10.77 10.60
C VAL A 467 -12.83 11.42 11.97
N SER A 468 -13.51 12.56 12.06
CA SER A 468 -13.65 13.28 13.34
C SER A 468 -14.35 12.40 14.37
N PRO A 469 -13.90 12.39 15.65
CA PRO A 469 -14.68 11.82 16.74
C PRO A 469 -16.06 12.44 16.82
N ASP A 470 -17.06 11.63 17.19
CA ASP A 470 -18.45 12.07 17.37
C ASP A 470 -18.71 12.77 18.72
N GLY A 471 -17.66 13.07 19.48
CA GLY A 471 -17.71 13.68 20.80
C GLY A 471 -18.14 12.72 21.92
N SER A 472 -18.47 11.49 21.61
CA SER A 472 -18.71 10.45 22.60
C SER A 472 -17.40 9.73 22.94
N ALA A 473 -16.59 10.30 23.80
CA ALA A 473 -15.57 9.52 24.51
C ALA A 473 -16.31 8.46 25.33
N GLY A 474 -16.48 7.27 24.77
CA GLY A 474 -17.09 6.16 25.51
C GLY A 474 -16.34 5.94 26.83
N LYS A 475 -17.01 5.37 27.84
CA LYS A 475 -16.34 5.08 29.11
C LYS A 475 -15.09 4.25 28.85
N PRO A 476 -13.92 4.68 29.35
CA PRO A 476 -12.67 3.94 29.19
C PRO A 476 -12.77 2.59 29.91
N PHE A 477 -12.13 1.58 29.34
CA PHE A 477 -11.92 0.31 30.03
C PHE A 477 -10.61 0.41 30.82
N ILE A 478 -10.63 0.04 32.08
CA ILE A 478 -9.43 -0.05 32.93
C ILE A 478 -8.98 -1.50 33.04
N ASN A 479 -7.70 -1.77 32.78
CA ASN A 479 -7.10 -3.11 32.88
C ASN A 479 -5.95 -3.17 33.91
N GLY A 480 -6.01 -2.34 34.93
CA GLY A 480 -5.07 -2.36 36.02
C GLY A 480 -4.32 -1.03 36.22
N ARG A 481 -3.59 -0.99 37.31
CA ARG A 481 -2.82 0.19 37.71
C ARG A 481 -1.61 -0.24 38.50
N TYR A 482 -0.48 0.38 38.25
CA TYR A 482 0.73 0.27 39.05
C TYR A 482 0.94 1.55 39.84
N GLN A 483 1.39 1.42 41.10
CA GLN A 483 1.83 2.54 41.92
C GLN A 483 3.34 2.59 41.88
N ARG A 484 3.88 3.73 41.50
CA ARG A 484 5.32 4.02 41.50
C ARG A 484 5.62 5.16 42.45
N GLU A 485 6.89 5.42 42.72
CA GLU A 485 7.30 6.51 43.62
C GLU A 485 6.96 7.87 42.99
N GLY A 486 6.04 8.60 43.61
CA GLY A 486 5.60 9.92 43.18
C GLY A 486 4.54 9.95 42.09
N TYR A 487 4.13 8.82 41.53
CA TYR A 487 3.11 8.76 40.45
C TYR A 487 2.46 7.39 40.32
N SER A 488 1.40 7.35 39.54
CA SER A 488 0.75 6.07 39.17
C SER A 488 0.71 5.85 37.65
N VAL A 489 0.63 4.59 37.25
CA VAL A 489 0.51 4.17 35.83
C VAL A 489 -0.76 3.34 35.66
N GLY A 490 -1.77 3.92 35.04
CA GLY A 490 -3.03 3.23 34.74
C GLY A 490 -3.03 2.64 33.33
N LYS A 491 -3.54 1.40 33.19
CA LYS A 491 -3.72 0.74 31.90
C LYS A 491 -5.16 0.93 31.43
N TYR A 492 -5.35 1.69 30.36
CA TYR A 492 -6.67 2.02 29.83
C TYR A 492 -6.80 1.63 28.37
N ALA A 493 -8.00 1.35 27.94
CA ALA A 493 -8.37 1.24 26.54
C ALA A 493 -9.58 2.15 26.29
N ILE A 494 -9.51 2.98 25.26
CA ILE A 494 -10.63 3.81 24.81
C ILE A 494 -11.12 3.34 23.44
N ARG A 495 -12.36 3.68 23.09
CA ARG A 495 -12.94 3.29 21.81
C ARG A 495 -12.26 4.03 20.65
N GLY A 496 -11.86 3.29 19.61
CA GLY A 496 -11.39 3.85 18.33
C GLY A 496 -12.54 4.27 17.41
N GLU A 497 -12.23 4.51 16.14
CA GLU A 497 -13.20 4.89 15.11
C GLU A 497 -14.26 3.79 14.85
N GLY A 498 -13.88 2.53 15.01
CA GLY A 498 -14.73 1.38 14.75
C GLY A 498 -14.81 0.41 15.91
N ASP A 499 -14.69 -0.89 15.61
CA ASP A 499 -14.77 -1.95 16.62
C ASP A 499 -13.45 -2.24 17.33
N TYR A 500 -12.46 -1.39 17.17
CA TYR A 500 -11.19 -1.50 17.87
C TYR A 500 -11.10 -0.57 19.07
N ALA A 501 -10.11 -0.79 19.91
CA ALA A 501 -9.79 0.08 21.02
C ALA A 501 -8.34 0.58 20.91
N ILE A 502 -8.10 1.73 21.49
CA ILE A 502 -6.80 2.40 21.56
C ILE A 502 -6.23 2.16 22.96
N PRO A 503 -5.10 1.43 23.11
CA PRO A 503 -4.50 1.17 24.41
C PRO A 503 -3.67 2.37 24.88
N ILE A 504 -3.85 2.74 26.14
CA ILE A 504 -3.21 3.89 26.77
C ILE A 504 -2.56 3.48 28.09
N LEU A 505 -1.34 3.93 28.34
CA LEU A 505 -0.73 4.02 29.64
C LEU A 505 -0.87 5.47 30.13
N LEU A 506 -1.68 5.68 31.15
CA LEU A 506 -1.90 7.00 31.75
C LEU A 506 -1.03 7.16 33.00
N PHE A 507 -0.07 8.05 32.92
CA PHE A 507 0.82 8.41 34.03
C PHE A 507 0.29 9.65 34.69
N VAL A 508 0.04 9.57 36.00
CA VAL A 508 -0.55 10.66 36.80
C VAL A 508 0.34 10.97 38.01
N PRO A 509 0.81 12.21 38.18
CA PRO A 509 1.56 12.61 39.36
C PRO A 509 0.74 12.41 40.66
N ASN A 510 1.39 12.01 41.74
CA ASN A 510 0.80 11.93 43.08
C ASN A 510 1.19 13.17 43.88
N ASP A 511 0.74 14.32 43.45
CA ASP A 511 0.96 15.58 44.15
C ASP A 511 -0.38 16.22 44.61
N ASN A 512 -0.31 17.42 45.21
CA ASN A 512 -1.50 18.11 45.73
C ASN A 512 -2.09 19.13 44.72
N LYS A 513 -1.70 19.11 43.44
CA LYS A 513 -2.26 20.02 42.45
C LYS A 513 -3.67 19.55 42.05
N GLU A 514 -4.59 20.52 41.96
CA GLU A 514 -5.96 20.24 41.54
C GLU A 514 -6.04 19.87 40.05
N LYS A 515 -5.21 20.49 39.20
CA LYS A 515 -5.16 20.25 37.76
C LYS A 515 -3.75 20.30 37.20
N HIS A 516 -3.48 19.46 36.23
CA HIS A 516 -2.20 19.34 35.54
C HIS A 516 -2.33 19.67 34.03
N SER A 517 -1.27 20.19 33.46
CA SER A 517 -1.10 20.15 32.01
C SER A 517 -0.94 18.68 31.59
N ALA A 518 -1.46 18.32 30.38
CA ALA A 518 -1.40 16.95 29.92
C ALA A 518 -0.67 16.82 28.57
N LEU A 519 -0.09 15.65 28.33
CA LEU A 519 0.66 15.33 27.13
C LEU A 519 0.20 14.02 26.55
N VAL A 520 -0.04 13.98 25.24
CA VAL A 520 -0.09 12.74 24.48
C VAL A 520 1.33 12.41 24.03
N TYR A 521 1.80 11.20 24.31
CA TYR A 521 3.14 10.75 23.96
C TYR A 521 3.06 9.63 22.93
N LEU A 522 3.67 9.85 21.76
CA LEU A 522 3.61 8.96 20.60
C LEU A 522 5.02 8.51 20.19
N HIS A 523 5.27 7.22 20.28
CA HIS A 523 6.55 6.62 19.90
C HIS A 523 6.33 5.52 18.87
N PRO A 524 7.15 5.41 17.79
CA PRO A 524 6.95 4.42 16.72
C PRO A 524 7.09 2.96 17.18
N MET A 525 7.85 2.73 18.25
CA MET A 525 8.00 1.39 18.86
C MET A 525 6.90 1.08 19.89
N GLY A 526 5.94 1.99 20.06
CA GLY A 526 4.81 1.83 20.98
C GLY A 526 5.01 2.47 22.35
N LYS A 527 3.91 2.57 23.10
CA LYS A 527 3.77 3.25 24.39
C LYS A 527 4.67 2.74 25.51
N VAL A 528 5.17 1.51 25.38
CA VAL A 528 6.01 0.88 26.42
C VAL A 528 7.48 1.31 26.35
N THR A 529 7.92 1.91 25.26
CA THR A 529 9.34 2.16 24.98
C THR A 529 10.01 3.02 26.05
N GLU A 530 9.40 4.13 26.43
CA GLU A 530 9.91 5.06 27.45
C GLU A 530 9.11 5.00 28.78
N ALA A 531 8.30 3.96 28.94
CA ALA A 531 7.37 3.80 30.05
C ALA A 531 8.01 3.20 31.31
N LYS A 532 9.24 2.68 31.22
CA LYS A 532 9.98 2.11 32.37
C LYS A 532 10.45 3.20 33.34
N PRO A 533 10.66 2.85 34.65
CA PRO A 533 11.33 3.74 35.55
C PRO A 533 12.68 4.24 35.01
N GLY A 534 12.94 5.53 35.09
CA GLY A 534 14.12 6.21 34.54
C GLY A 534 13.95 6.66 33.07
N GLY A 535 12.87 6.29 32.40
CA GLY A 535 12.58 6.72 31.03
C GLY A 535 12.11 8.18 30.92
N GLU A 536 11.97 8.67 29.68
CA GLU A 536 11.59 10.07 29.42
C GLU A 536 10.19 10.40 29.95
N ILE A 537 9.25 9.45 29.92
CA ILE A 537 7.89 9.64 30.41
C ILE A 537 7.92 9.92 31.94
N GLU A 538 8.73 9.18 32.69
CA GLU A 538 8.86 9.42 34.14
C GLU A 538 9.38 10.83 34.45
N LYS A 539 10.33 11.35 33.69
CA LYS A 539 10.85 12.71 33.86
C LYS A 539 9.74 13.75 33.68
N LEU A 540 8.93 13.63 32.61
CA LEU A 540 7.80 14.52 32.37
C LEU A 540 6.76 14.47 33.52
N VAL A 541 6.47 13.26 34.01
CA VAL A 541 5.52 13.11 35.14
C VAL A 541 6.05 13.72 36.41
N LYS A 542 7.34 13.59 36.69
CA LYS A 542 8.00 14.25 37.84
C LYS A 542 8.08 15.78 37.72
N GLU A 543 8.04 16.31 36.50
CA GLU A 543 7.87 17.74 36.20
C GLU A 543 6.41 18.21 36.39
N GLY A 544 5.47 17.29 36.63
CA GLY A 544 4.09 17.57 36.98
C GLY A 544 3.10 17.48 35.81
N TYR A 545 3.47 16.84 34.70
CA TYR A 545 2.57 16.57 33.61
C TYR A 545 1.79 15.25 33.78
N VAL A 546 0.53 15.22 33.43
CA VAL A 546 -0.20 13.96 33.12
C VAL A 546 0.22 13.51 31.75
N VAL A 547 0.69 12.26 31.58
CA VAL A 547 1.16 11.75 30.30
C VAL A 547 0.33 10.56 29.86
N ALA A 548 -0.30 10.65 28.70
CA ALA A 548 -0.98 9.54 28.01
C ALA A 548 -0.06 8.99 26.93
N ALA A 549 0.69 7.94 27.24
CA ALA A 549 1.43 7.19 26.23
C ALA A 549 0.48 6.19 25.54
N THR A 550 0.38 6.23 24.23
CA THR A 550 -0.62 5.46 23.49
C THR A 550 -0.06 4.74 22.28
N ASP A 551 -0.63 3.56 21.97
CA ASP A 551 -0.45 2.89 20.68
C ASP A 551 -1.66 3.23 19.82
N VAL A 552 -1.49 4.14 18.87
CA VAL A 552 -2.47 4.36 17.81
C VAL A 552 -2.54 3.12 16.92
N LEU A 553 -3.62 2.96 16.17
CA LEU A 553 -3.88 1.75 15.39
C LEU A 553 -2.72 1.43 14.43
N GLY A 554 -2.21 0.20 14.49
CA GLY A 554 -1.06 -0.27 13.71
C GLY A 554 0.31 -0.09 14.39
N ILE A 555 0.35 0.43 15.64
CA ILE A 555 1.59 0.67 16.41
C ILE A 555 1.56 -0.14 17.72
N GLY A 556 2.74 -0.49 18.23
CA GLY A 556 2.92 -1.16 19.53
C GLY A 556 2.09 -2.45 19.64
N GLU A 557 1.17 -2.53 20.61
CA GLU A 557 0.32 -3.72 20.81
C GLU A 557 -0.60 -4.00 19.62
N THR A 558 -0.92 -3.00 18.79
CA THR A 558 -1.80 -3.14 17.62
C THR A 558 -1.04 -3.34 16.32
N LYS A 559 0.30 -3.46 16.38
CA LYS A 559 1.15 -3.67 15.22
C LYS A 559 0.95 -5.07 14.65
N ASN A 560 0.72 -5.15 13.35
CA ASN A 560 0.63 -6.40 12.64
C ASN A 560 2.02 -7.04 12.48
N THR A 561 2.27 -8.14 13.19
CA THR A 561 3.53 -8.88 13.13
C THR A 561 3.47 -10.07 12.18
N ALA A 562 2.28 -10.43 11.70
CA ALA A 562 2.04 -11.60 10.85
C ALA A 562 1.87 -11.26 9.37
N ALA A 563 1.58 -10.01 9.03
CA ALA A 563 1.32 -9.60 7.65
C ALA A 563 2.60 -9.37 6.84
N ARG A 564 2.51 -9.62 5.55
CA ARG A 564 3.44 -9.08 4.57
C ARG A 564 3.30 -7.55 4.58
N GLY A 565 4.41 -6.81 4.67
CA GLY A 565 4.45 -5.39 5.01
C GLY A 565 3.67 -4.40 4.12
N ILE A 566 3.20 -4.82 2.93
CA ILE A 566 2.44 -3.95 2.00
C ILE A 566 0.93 -3.92 2.27
N THR A 567 0.41 -4.81 3.13
CA THR A 567 -1.01 -5.11 3.21
C THR A 567 -1.84 -3.94 3.74
N ASP A 568 -1.40 -3.29 4.81
CA ASP A 568 -2.22 -2.30 5.53
C ASP A 568 -2.28 -0.96 4.78
N GLY A 569 -1.14 -0.44 4.34
CA GLY A 569 -1.06 0.82 3.60
C GLY A 569 -1.87 0.79 2.31
N TYR A 570 -1.69 -0.23 1.49
CA TYR A 570 -2.41 -0.35 0.22
C TYR A 570 -3.90 -0.68 0.39
N SER A 571 -4.26 -1.44 1.44
CA SER A 571 -5.67 -1.66 1.78
C SER A 571 -6.39 -0.35 2.16
N ALA A 572 -5.67 0.59 2.80
CA ALA A 572 -6.19 1.92 3.06
C ALA A 572 -6.33 2.74 1.76
N VAL A 573 -5.33 2.69 0.86
CA VAL A 573 -5.32 3.43 -0.41
C VAL A 573 -6.53 3.10 -1.28
N ILE A 574 -6.88 1.82 -1.44
CA ILE A 574 -8.01 1.42 -2.32
C ILE A 574 -9.36 1.94 -1.86
N ILE A 575 -9.54 2.20 -0.57
CA ILE A 575 -10.79 2.77 -0.01
C ILE A 575 -10.73 4.28 0.23
N GLY A 576 -9.65 4.94 -0.20
CA GLY A 576 -9.47 6.38 -0.04
C GLY A 576 -9.19 6.82 1.40
N ARG A 577 -8.58 5.94 2.19
CA ARG A 577 -8.08 6.20 3.54
C ARG A 577 -6.55 6.26 3.54
N SER A 578 -5.99 6.75 4.60
CA SER A 578 -4.59 6.55 4.94
C SER A 578 -4.46 6.08 6.39
N VAL A 579 -3.43 5.28 6.67
CA VAL A 579 -3.13 4.89 8.06
C VAL A 579 -2.84 6.15 8.89
N VAL A 580 -2.13 7.12 8.32
CA VAL A 580 -1.87 8.43 8.93
C VAL A 580 -3.16 9.14 9.35
N GLY A 581 -4.20 9.15 8.50
CA GLY A 581 -5.49 9.78 8.79
C GLY A 581 -6.27 9.05 9.90
N ILE A 582 -6.22 7.71 9.92
CA ILE A 582 -6.82 6.89 10.99
C ILE A 582 -6.13 7.17 12.33
N GLN A 583 -4.80 7.16 12.34
CA GLN A 583 -3.98 7.45 13.51
C GLN A 583 -4.16 8.88 14.03
N ALA A 584 -4.32 9.86 13.13
CA ALA A 584 -4.67 11.23 13.52
C ALA A 584 -6.02 11.27 14.24
N GLY A 585 -7.01 10.50 13.80
CA GLY A 585 -8.29 10.34 14.48
C GLY A 585 -8.16 9.70 15.85
N ASP A 586 -7.27 8.72 16.00
CA ASP A 586 -6.98 8.10 17.31
C ASP A 586 -6.34 9.10 18.29
N ILE A 587 -5.39 9.91 17.81
CA ILE A 587 -4.76 10.96 18.61
C ILE A 587 -5.81 11.95 19.15
N VAL A 588 -6.73 12.39 18.30
CA VAL A 588 -7.81 13.31 18.73
C VAL A 588 -8.70 12.65 19.80
N ARG A 589 -9.01 11.33 19.66
CA ARG A 589 -9.77 10.57 20.68
C ARG A 589 -9.02 10.50 22.02
N VAL A 590 -7.70 10.34 22.00
CA VAL A 590 -6.89 10.38 23.22
C VAL A 590 -6.90 11.76 23.84
N VAL A 591 -6.85 12.84 23.06
CA VAL A 591 -7.00 14.22 23.53
C VAL A 591 -8.38 14.43 24.15
N ASP A 592 -9.46 13.97 23.54
CA ASP A 592 -10.81 14.06 24.10
C ASP A 592 -10.95 13.27 25.42
N TYR A 593 -10.27 12.12 25.50
CA TYR A 593 -10.21 11.37 26.76
C TYR A 593 -9.48 12.18 27.85
N LEU A 594 -8.32 12.78 27.56
CA LEU A 594 -7.62 13.64 28.52
C LEU A 594 -8.46 14.82 28.97
N LYS A 595 -9.19 15.48 28.08
CA LYS A 595 -10.13 16.59 28.41
C LYS A 595 -11.24 16.16 29.36
N SER A 596 -11.59 14.89 29.41
CA SER A 596 -12.65 14.35 30.27
C SER A 596 -12.18 14.06 31.70
N LEU A 597 -10.88 14.09 31.97
CA LEU A 597 -10.31 13.82 33.27
C LEU A 597 -10.41 15.06 34.19
N SER A 598 -10.81 14.86 35.46
CA SER A 598 -11.01 15.93 36.41
C SER A 598 -9.72 16.66 36.84
N ASP A 599 -8.63 15.93 36.83
CA ASP A 599 -7.29 16.34 37.19
C ASP A 599 -6.44 16.92 36.04
N VAL A 600 -7.04 17.03 34.86
CA VAL A 600 -6.42 17.64 33.68
C VAL A 600 -6.97 19.03 33.39
N ASP A 601 -6.10 19.98 33.11
CA ASP A 601 -6.46 21.30 32.58
C ASP A 601 -6.72 21.15 31.07
N SER A 602 -7.99 21.12 30.68
CA SER A 602 -8.41 20.93 29.28
C SER A 602 -7.93 22.01 28.30
N LEU A 603 -7.44 23.15 28.83
CA LEU A 603 -6.86 24.23 28.02
C LEU A 603 -5.34 24.10 27.87
N LYS A 604 -4.72 23.11 28.52
CA LYS A 604 -3.27 22.88 28.52
C LYS A 604 -2.94 21.45 28.14
N ILE A 605 -3.31 21.07 26.92
CA ILE A 605 -3.01 19.76 26.36
C ILE A 605 -2.00 19.92 25.21
N GLY A 606 -0.86 19.24 25.35
CA GLY A 606 0.16 19.14 24.31
C GLY A 606 0.30 17.73 23.79
N ALA A 607 1.08 17.58 22.72
CA ALA A 607 1.39 16.27 22.17
C ALA A 607 2.82 16.22 21.62
N ILE A 608 3.45 15.06 21.80
CA ILE A 608 4.81 14.76 21.40
C ILE A 608 4.77 13.62 20.39
N GLY A 609 5.32 13.82 19.20
CA GLY A 609 5.52 12.79 18.19
C GLY A 609 6.99 12.56 17.93
N ILE A 610 7.39 11.29 17.88
CA ILE A 610 8.76 10.88 17.59
C ILE A 610 8.80 10.19 16.24
N ASN A 611 9.72 10.62 15.37
CA ASN A 611 9.96 10.07 14.05
C ASN A 611 8.67 10.00 13.20
N GLU A 612 8.26 8.82 12.69
CA GLU A 612 7.05 8.67 11.88
C GLU A 612 5.76 9.06 12.62
N MET A 613 5.73 9.04 13.93
CA MET A 613 4.56 9.49 14.69
C MET A 613 4.33 11.01 14.60
N CYS A 614 5.30 11.74 14.08
CA CYS A 614 5.12 13.16 13.72
C CYS A 614 4.08 13.36 12.62
N LEU A 615 3.96 12.41 11.69
CA LEU A 615 3.04 12.50 10.54
C LEU A 615 1.57 12.51 10.99
N PRO A 616 1.06 11.50 11.73
CA PRO A 616 -0.31 11.55 12.24
C PRO A 616 -0.51 12.66 13.26
N LEU A 617 0.51 13.02 14.06
CA LEU A 617 0.38 14.10 15.03
C LEU A 617 0.17 15.46 14.39
N ILE A 618 0.94 15.80 13.34
CA ILE A 618 0.78 17.11 12.68
C ILE A 618 -0.57 17.21 11.96
N HIS A 619 -1.09 16.09 11.40
CA HIS A 619 -2.45 16.03 10.87
C HIS A 619 -3.48 16.26 12.01
N ALA A 620 -3.38 15.53 13.11
CA ALA A 620 -4.27 15.69 14.27
C ALA A 620 -4.27 17.14 14.79
N ALA A 621 -3.09 17.73 14.95
CA ALA A 621 -2.94 19.10 15.43
C ALA A 621 -3.51 20.14 14.44
N ALA A 622 -3.39 19.92 13.14
CA ALA A 622 -4.02 20.77 12.13
C ALA A 622 -5.55 20.66 12.14
N PHE A 623 -6.10 19.50 12.56
CA PHE A 623 -7.53 19.19 12.54
C PHE A 623 -8.25 19.52 13.84
N ASP A 624 -7.55 19.44 14.99
CA ASP A 624 -8.10 19.71 16.33
C ASP A 624 -7.35 20.84 17.03
N PRO A 625 -8.00 21.98 17.24
CA PRO A 625 -7.40 23.11 17.95
C PRO A 625 -7.17 22.85 19.43
N SER A 626 -7.71 21.80 20.03
CA SER A 626 -7.49 21.44 21.45
C SER A 626 -6.06 20.98 21.74
N ILE A 627 -5.28 20.60 20.71
CA ILE A 627 -3.86 20.29 20.83
C ILE A 627 -3.10 21.63 20.83
N ASN A 628 -2.88 22.20 21.99
CA ASN A 628 -2.35 23.56 22.13
C ASN A 628 -0.85 23.65 21.84
N ASN A 629 -0.11 22.60 22.14
CA ASN A 629 1.35 22.56 22.09
C ASN A 629 1.79 21.30 21.34
N VAL A 630 2.61 21.45 20.32
CA VAL A 630 3.04 20.36 19.44
C VAL A 630 4.56 20.26 19.45
N VAL A 631 5.07 19.07 19.76
CA VAL A 631 6.52 18.79 19.70
C VAL A 631 6.74 17.65 18.70
N LEU A 632 7.44 17.94 17.61
CA LEU A 632 7.79 16.99 16.56
C LEU A 632 9.30 16.73 16.60
N ILE A 633 9.69 15.48 16.86
CA ILE A 633 11.10 15.08 17.01
C ILE A 633 11.45 14.10 15.89
N GLY A 634 12.46 14.44 15.07
CA GLY A 634 12.90 13.58 13.97
C GLY A 634 11.87 13.45 12.84
N SER A 635 10.99 14.45 12.69
CA SER A 635 9.97 14.45 11.63
C SER A 635 10.60 14.48 10.23
N PRO A 636 10.08 13.69 9.26
CA PRO A 636 10.30 13.99 7.84
C PRO A 636 9.87 15.42 7.55
N ILE A 637 10.68 16.13 6.73
CA ILE A 637 10.48 17.58 6.50
C ILE A 637 9.33 17.87 5.55
N SER A 638 9.14 17.03 4.50
CA SER A 638 8.09 17.19 3.48
C SER A 638 7.89 15.93 2.65
N TYR A 639 6.70 15.71 2.12
CA TYR A 639 6.44 14.70 1.08
C TYR A 639 7.07 15.09 -0.26
N ARG A 640 7.17 16.40 -0.52
CA ARG A 640 7.87 16.94 -1.70
C ARG A 640 9.30 16.43 -1.77
N SER A 641 10.03 16.44 -0.67
CA SER A 641 11.43 15.96 -0.64
C SER A 641 11.53 14.49 -1.06
N ILE A 642 10.55 13.66 -0.74
CA ILE A 642 10.50 12.26 -1.13
C ILE A 642 10.28 12.11 -2.65
N VAL A 643 9.30 12.81 -3.22
CA VAL A 643 8.94 12.65 -4.64
C VAL A 643 9.94 13.30 -5.58
N MET A 644 10.62 14.37 -5.14
CA MET A 644 11.59 15.08 -5.96
C MET A 644 12.98 14.43 -5.97
N ASN A 645 13.21 13.42 -5.14
CA ASN A 645 14.46 12.67 -5.05
C ASN A 645 14.28 11.22 -5.50
N ARG A 646 15.27 10.70 -6.24
CA ARG A 646 15.23 9.34 -6.78
C ARG A 646 15.21 8.30 -5.66
N PHE A 647 16.02 8.52 -4.63
CA PHE A 647 16.12 7.63 -3.48
C PHE A 647 15.49 8.26 -2.25
N TYR A 648 14.78 7.46 -1.50
CA TYR A 648 14.18 7.83 -0.23
C TYR A 648 14.11 6.63 0.70
N LYS A 649 14.00 6.87 2.00
CA LYS A 649 13.66 5.86 2.99
C LYS A 649 12.24 6.10 3.49
N ASN A 650 11.49 5.05 3.63
CA ASN A 650 10.14 5.08 4.14
C ASN A 650 10.07 4.27 5.41
N GLY A 651 9.45 4.85 6.42
CA GLY A 651 9.25 4.16 7.70
C GLY A 651 10.54 3.97 8.48
N LEU A 652 10.39 4.09 9.74
CA LEU A 652 11.46 4.02 10.73
C LEU A 652 11.44 2.68 11.46
N SER A 653 10.50 1.81 11.11
CA SER A 653 10.40 0.51 11.72
C SER A 653 11.45 -0.42 11.12
N ILE A 654 12.62 -0.43 11.73
CA ILE A 654 13.63 -1.48 11.53
C ILE A 654 13.01 -2.79 11.98
N HIS A 655 12.56 -3.63 11.04
CA HIS A 655 12.29 -5.02 11.34
C HIS A 655 13.59 -5.81 11.20
N GLU A 656 14.15 -6.20 12.32
CA GLU A 656 15.19 -7.22 12.37
C GLU A 656 14.56 -8.57 11.98
N GLY A 657 14.68 -8.96 10.74
CA GLY A 657 14.19 -10.23 10.26
C GLY A 657 14.28 -10.33 8.74
N GLY A 658 15.45 -10.72 8.24
CA GLY A 658 15.66 -10.95 6.82
C GLY A 658 14.72 -12.02 6.26
N GLY A 659 13.62 -11.60 5.66
CA GLY A 659 12.78 -12.38 4.78
C GLY A 659 13.06 -12.00 3.32
N PHE A 660 12.65 -12.86 2.40
CA PHE A 660 12.82 -12.71 0.94
C PHE A 660 12.21 -11.40 0.36
N TRP A 661 11.45 -10.68 1.14
CA TRP A 661 10.83 -9.38 0.86
C TRP A 661 11.39 -8.39 1.88
N HIS A 662 11.99 -7.29 1.42
CA HIS A 662 12.34 -6.15 2.26
C HIS A 662 11.06 -5.32 2.51
N PRO A 663 10.28 -5.57 3.57
CA PRO A 663 8.98 -4.93 3.78
C PRO A 663 9.08 -3.44 4.05
N TYR A 664 10.27 -2.94 4.33
CA TYR A 664 10.50 -1.55 4.77
C TYR A 664 10.43 -0.53 3.67
N GLU A 665 10.80 -0.93 2.47
CA GLU A 665 10.95 0.01 1.36
C GLU A 665 9.70 0.08 0.51
N VAL A 666 8.70 -0.76 0.81
CA VAL A 666 7.48 -0.88 0.00
C VAL A 666 6.18 -0.60 0.74
N ASP A 667 6.19 -0.50 2.08
CA ASP A 667 4.99 -0.11 2.84
C ASP A 667 4.60 1.35 2.58
N PHE A 668 3.30 1.63 2.57
CA PHE A 668 2.74 2.98 2.38
C PHE A 668 1.93 3.48 3.59
N SER A 669 2.07 2.86 4.75
CA SER A 669 1.36 3.26 5.97
C SER A 669 1.73 4.66 6.47
N TRP A 670 2.92 5.16 6.08
CA TRP A 670 3.41 6.51 6.37
C TRP A 670 2.89 7.57 5.39
N GLY A 671 2.34 7.17 4.26
CA GLY A 671 1.97 8.05 3.16
C GLY A 671 0.48 8.43 3.17
N VAL A 672 0.19 9.52 2.50
CA VAL A 672 -1.17 9.97 2.19
C VAL A 672 -1.30 10.09 0.68
N ALA A 673 -2.03 9.19 0.04
CA ALA A 673 -2.19 9.19 -1.41
C ALA A 673 -2.89 10.50 -1.88
N GLY A 674 -2.30 11.15 -2.87
CA GLY A 674 -2.81 12.42 -3.41
C GLY A 674 -2.44 13.66 -2.60
N VAL A 675 -1.59 13.54 -1.58
CA VAL A 675 -1.26 14.65 -0.68
C VAL A 675 -0.76 15.90 -1.43
N LEU A 676 0.16 15.74 -2.39
CA LEU A 676 0.75 16.85 -3.13
C LEU A 676 -0.20 17.52 -4.14
N THR A 677 -1.41 16.99 -4.31
CA THR A 677 -2.46 17.67 -5.08
C THR A 677 -3.10 18.85 -4.33
N ALA A 678 -2.91 18.94 -3.00
CA ALA A 678 -3.58 19.93 -2.18
C ALA A 678 -2.72 20.53 -1.06
N TYR A 679 -1.77 19.79 -0.49
CA TYR A 679 -0.93 20.24 0.63
C TYR A 679 0.34 19.40 0.77
N ASP A 680 1.26 19.87 1.63
CA ASP A 680 2.43 19.14 2.11
C ASP A 680 2.56 19.31 3.63
N LEU A 681 3.47 18.61 4.30
CA LEU A 681 3.69 18.71 5.76
C LEU A 681 3.92 20.15 6.26
N PRO A 682 4.70 21.00 5.55
CA PRO A 682 4.84 22.40 5.92
C PRO A 682 3.52 23.17 5.97
N ASP A 683 2.53 22.82 5.14
CA ASP A 683 1.22 23.48 5.15
C ASP A 683 0.44 23.13 6.43
N LEU A 684 0.54 21.88 6.90
CA LEU A 684 -0.07 21.46 8.16
C LEU A 684 0.57 22.16 9.36
N ILE A 685 1.91 22.36 9.35
CA ILE A 685 2.60 23.15 10.37
C ILE A 685 2.05 24.58 10.37
N GLY A 686 1.83 25.18 9.19
CA GLY A 686 1.18 26.49 9.07
C GLY A 686 -0.23 26.53 9.65
N CYS A 687 -1.01 25.44 9.52
CA CYS A 687 -2.35 25.32 10.09
C CYS A 687 -2.37 25.25 11.63
N VAL A 688 -1.25 24.94 12.29
CA VAL A 688 -1.15 24.98 13.76
C VAL A 688 -1.13 26.41 14.30
N ALA A 689 -0.62 27.39 13.53
CA ALA A 689 -0.56 28.78 13.94
C ALA A 689 -1.95 29.33 14.39
N PRO A 690 -2.06 30.09 15.52
CA PRO A 690 -0.97 30.68 16.33
C PRO A 690 -0.46 29.80 17.49
N ARG A 691 -0.87 28.55 17.63
CA ARG A 691 -0.47 27.64 18.69
C ARG A 691 1.03 27.30 18.65
N SER A 692 1.60 26.83 19.76
CA SER A 692 3.02 26.53 19.83
C SER A 692 3.40 25.27 19.06
N VAL A 693 4.49 25.35 18.28
CA VAL A 693 5.11 24.18 17.61
C VAL A 693 6.62 24.18 17.80
N VAL A 694 7.16 23.03 18.17
CA VAL A 694 8.60 22.76 18.24
C VAL A 694 8.95 21.70 17.21
N LEU A 695 9.90 22.01 16.33
CA LEU A 695 10.46 21.12 15.32
C LEU A 695 11.90 20.81 15.70
N ALA A 696 12.16 19.57 16.16
CA ALA A 696 13.47 19.15 16.63
C ALA A 696 14.07 18.06 15.74
N GLY A 697 15.30 18.29 15.25
CA GLY A 697 16.02 17.28 14.48
C GLY A 697 15.30 16.81 13.19
N LEU A 698 14.80 17.75 12.39
CA LEU A 698 14.10 17.45 11.13
C LEU A 698 14.96 16.55 10.21
N LYS A 699 14.28 15.66 9.49
CA LYS A 699 14.90 14.66 8.62
C LYS A 699 14.61 14.94 7.15
N ASP A 700 15.59 14.66 6.28
CA ASP A 700 15.42 14.67 4.83
C ASP A 700 14.70 13.38 4.33
N GLN A 701 14.61 13.20 3.02
CA GLN A 701 14.00 12.02 2.39
C GLN A 701 14.77 10.71 2.64
N MET A 702 16.03 10.77 3.07
CA MET A 702 16.83 9.60 3.45
C MET A 702 16.79 9.32 4.96
N LEU A 703 15.96 10.07 5.70
CA LEU A 703 15.87 10.06 7.16
C LEU A 703 17.20 10.44 7.85
N GLU A 704 18.05 11.15 7.14
CA GLU A 704 19.25 11.80 7.69
C GLU A 704 18.91 13.22 8.17
N PRO A 705 19.73 13.85 9.01
CA PRO A 705 19.48 15.22 9.43
C PRO A 705 19.35 16.16 8.20
N ALA A 706 18.23 16.87 8.11
CA ALA A 706 17.98 17.80 7.02
C ALA A 706 19.03 18.96 7.02
N SER A 707 19.51 19.32 5.83
CA SER A 707 20.45 20.46 5.71
C SER A 707 19.77 21.80 6.04
N ALA A 708 20.55 22.81 6.43
CA ALA A 708 20.03 24.14 6.73
C ALA A 708 19.26 24.72 5.53
N GLU A 709 19.79 24.54 4.31
CA GLU A 709 19.17 25.02 3.07
C GLU A 709 17.80 24.35 2.83
N LEU A 710 17.71 23.05 3.07
CA LEU A 710 16.44 22.31 2.93
C LEU A 710 15.43 22.77 3.99
N ILE A 711 15.87 22.97 5.24
CA ILE A 711 15.04 23.49 6.33
C ILE A 711 14.51 24.87 5.97
N ASP A 712 15.36 25.80 5.55
CA ASP A 712 14.96 27.15 5.17
C ASP A 712 13.98 27.16 3.98
N GLN A 713 14.20 26.29 3.01
CA GLN A 713 13.32 26.15 1.86
C GLN A 713 11.93 25.64 2.26
N GLU A 714 11.87 24.54 3.01
CA GLU A 714 10.60 23.87 3.36
C GLU A 714 9.82 24.66 4.40
N LEU A 715 10.48 25.28 5.36
CA LEU A 715 9.83 26.04 6.42
C LEU A 715 9.50 27.50 6.06
N LYS A 716 9.80 27.93 4.84
CA LYS A 716 9.46 29.28 4.39
C LYS A 716 7.97 29.59 4.54
N PHE A 717 7.08 28.65 4.14
CA PHE A 717 5.65 28.85 4.26
C PHE A 717 5.17 28.84 5.72
N PRO A 718 5.52 27.87 6.58
CA PRO A 718 5.17 27.92 8.00
C PRO A 718 5.58 29.23 8.68
N HIS A 719 6.80 29.72 8.48
CA HIS A 719 7.24 31.02 9.00
C HIS A 719 6.35 32.18 8.53
N SER A 720 5.93 32.16 7.25
CA SER A 720 5.01 33.17 6.71
C SER A 720 3.63 33.08 7.37
N ALA A 721 3.11 31.86 7.60
CA ALA A 721 1.82 31.64 8.23
C ALA A 721 1.83 32.11 9.71
N TYR A 722 2.87 31.77 10.47
CA TYR A 722 3.03 32.22 11.85
C TYR A 722 3.16 33.75 11.94
N SER A 723 3.94 34.35 11.04
CA SER A 723 4.06 35.82 10.96
C SER A 723 2.71 36.49 10.62
N PHE A 724 1.97 35.92 9.68
CA PHE A 724 0.62 36.39 9.30
C PHE A 724 -0.34 36.35 10.50
N LYS A 725 -0.27 35.30 11.31
CA LYS A 725 -1.07 35.14 12.56
C LYS A 725 -0.50 35.93 13.75
N LYS A 726 0.57 36.71 13.57
CA LYS A 726 1.26 37.49 14.63
C LYS A 726 1.75 36.62 15.81
N ALA A 727 2.28 35.46 15.51
CA ALA A 727 2.71 34.46 16.49
C ALA A 727 4.06 33.82 16.08
N ALA A 728 4.95 34.61 15.45
CA ALA A 728 6.24 34.11 14.95
C ALA A 728 7.09 33.47 16.07
N GLU A 729 6.96 33.96 17.30
CA GLU A 729 7.63 33.44 18.50
C GLU A 729 7.14 32.07 18.95
N ASN A 730 5.96 31.63 18.48
CA ASN A 730 5.37 30.35 18.86
C ASN A 730 5.84 29.17 17.98
N MET A 731 6.73 29.41 17.03
CA MET A 731 7.38 28.39 16.23
C MET A 731 8.87 28.32 16.53
N LYS A 732 9.34 27.14 16.97
CA LYS A 732 10.76 26.92 17.31
C LYS A 732 11.33 25.76 16.46
N VAL A 733 12.50 25.99 15.87
CA VAL A 733 13.24 24.97 15.12
C VAL A 733 14.60 24.77 15.79
N VAL A 734 14.95 23.52 16.11
CA VAL A 734 16.22 23.16 16.73
C VAL A 734 16.83 21.93 16.09
N SER A 735 18.13 21.92 15.89
CA SER A 735 18.86 20.75 15.38
C SER A 735 19.16 19.72 16.47
N SER A 736 19.32 20.18 17.72
CA SER A 736 19.58 19.34 18.89
C SER A 736 18.92 19.96 20.14
N PHE A 737 18.73 19.16 21.17
CA PHE A 737 18.13 19.59 22.43
C PHE A 737 18.75 18.82 23.62
N GLU A 738 18.72 19.43 24.81
CA GLU A 738 19.31 18.85 26.03
C GLU A 738 18.43 17.78 26.64
N SER A 739 17.11 18.02 26.69
CA SER A 739 16.12 17.09 27.24
C SER A 739 14.76 17.30 26.59
N LEU A 740 13.92 16.27 26.66
CA LEU A 740 12.55 16.34 26.20
C LEU A 740 11.74 17.37 26.99
N GLY A 741 11.93 17.43 28.32
CA GLY A 741 11.32 18.43 29.21
C GLY A 741 11.58 19.85 28.71
N SER A 742 12.81 20.19 28.33
CA SER A 742 13.15 21.54 27.85
C SER A 742 12.38 21.97 26.59
N LEU A 743 12.03 21.02 25.71
CA LEU A 743 11.20 21.27 24.50
C LEU A 743 9.74 21.48 24.90
N VAL A 744 9.25 20.64 25.82
CA VAL A 744 7.88 20.70 26.35
C VAL A 744 7.66 22.02 27.12
N ASP A 745 8.52 22.35 28.04
CA ASP A 745 8.44 23.60 28.84
C ASP A 745 8.43 24.84 27.96
N TRP A 746 9.26 24.85 26.89
CA TRP A 746 9.21 25.94 25.91
C TRP A 746 7.87 26.00 25.21
N SER A 747 7.28 24.89 24.86
CA SER A 747 6.01 24.85 24.13
C SER A 747 4.82 25.32 24.96
N PHE A 748 4.91 25.25 26.32
CA PHE A 748 3.86 25.67 27.23
C PHE A 748 4.03 27.12 27.77
N LYS A 749 5.06 27.84 27.34
CA LYS A 749 5.25 29.28 27.65
C LYS A 749 4.31 30.15 26.84
#